data_fe15c4522996631fdfcd22ae9c450504
#
_entry.id   fe15c4522996631fdfcd22ae9c450504
#
_cell.length_a   1.000
_cell.length_b   1.000
_cell.length_c   1.000
_cell.angle_alpha   90.00
_cell.angle_beta   90.00
_cell.angle_gamma   90.00
#
_symmetry.space_group_name_H-M   'P 1'
#
loop_
_entity.id
_entity.type
_entity.pdbx_description
1 polymer ?
#
loop_
_entity_poly.entity_id
_entity_poly.type
_entity_poly.pdbx_seq_one_letter_code
_entity_poly.pdbx_strand_id
1 'polypeptide(L)'
;MKITFDTKSFLFDGQRRLILSGDVHYFRIPKAEWKDVLLQAKQAGLNAISTYVPWNVHEPVENKWCFEEEADLEGFLKLAKQLDLLVIAKPGPFIRTDWSFGGFPNWLHAAGVRHFRTSDGTYMAAVDKYLDKMLGVLARNQSLKGGPIFLVQIEDAFDLVPQDPAYLRHLENKFKKKLQIPVYFNLADPSSGGGFVKGALLGVNLDKEAGQSLKRVRELAGTHRQPLMVSGLLTARAEYWNDRSERASRTWPEVENVLNEAVAQGAALVNLTPFAGGSNFGEMAGRGLSGDRSFAAISWDGGAPLSELGVKTPKALGLGLWSRWARTLESSLLGSERINEDHPVIPSELSVVAREQGDTRIYFLHNPTSETLNGKIQVDEALHFTLAPGERRAYAFNLGVTPNLSARACTHPYFVEHLGTRSVIVLWGEPGQKLHFYGSGTLDVVSRSSDQILVEHERKGFVLSAEFSNRAQRLLAKVMFEAGQREVLFLIVTRHLAEQSSFDPAKGRLVLGSSEVDFSRKMARLEPGSRTLISVEEATLAEDYFTAVAPEAKVVKAQPAGLLEETALLKRAEARTDWAPFSVGKDLAEQGYHTDRVWVRLRFNAAQAGKKHLIFPGLEDQAAAFHKGQFLGLVGRLGTGLDLDLPVKAGVNELLLALHAFGRYSEGSKLGEKKGLLLPVFDGGEVQNFADGWHFLEAAGPLDFQIFSAPTFSGRGWELGALPKTLERSGYVCARKKFKVPDWAKRVRLNLHAGDVRVQVAINGELAGTHPDARGAQFQEFEITPHLIKDPKAENTMALFFKGPTRGFEHCELLFLGPELKAEIDACPGYYAADETEALKDKNWAKTGKGRWGFWRAQFKTPPLKDVAAAVLTLPKHGRGVLWLNGHNLGKHWKDGVGEGMKLPLSWLKPANDLLVLEEEAGLPHEASVTFHPKFNEEKLP
;
A
#
# COMPACT_ATOMS: atom_id res chain seq x y z
N MET A 1 30.95 2.13 -6.95
CA MET A 1 30.70 1.04 -5.97
C MET A 1 30.33 -0.21 -6.75
N LYS A 2 31.10 -1.27 -6.61
CA LYS A 2 30.86 -2.58 -7.25
C LYS A 2 29.94 -3.41 -6.34
N ILE A 3 28.87 -3.96 -6.90
CA ILE A 3 27.93 -4.79 -6.15
C ILE A 3 27.96 -6.19 -6.74
N THR A 4 28.17 -7.16 -5.87
CA THR A 4 28.07 -8.59 -6.13
C THR A 4 27.20 -9.24 -5.07
N PHE A 5 26.92 -10.51 -5.18
CA PHE A 5 26.17 -11.26 -4.18
C PHE A 5 26.60 -12.73 -4.18
N ASP A 6 26.33 -13.39 -3.09
CA ASP A 6 26.44 -14.84 -2.93
C ASP A 6 25.19 -15.39 -2.24
N THR A 7 25.25 -16.59 -1.70
CA THR A 7 24.14 -17.23 -0.99
C THR A 7 23.78 -16.57 0.34
N LYS A 8 24.68 -15.76 0.89
CA LYS A 8 24.52 -15.18 2.23
C LYS A 8 24.07 -13.71 2.19
N SER A 9 24.62 -12.90 1.25
CA SER A 9 24.29 -11.46 1.22
C SER A 9 24.69 -10.78 -0.09
N PHE A 10 24.33 -9.52 -0.20
CA PHE A 10 24.96 -8.57 -1.10
C PHE A 10 26.32 -8.13 -0.56
N LEU A 11 27.28 -7.92 -1.48
CA LEU A 11 28.62 -7.45 -1.17
C LEU A 11 28.84 -6.11 -1.91
N PHE A 12 29.16 -5.09 -1.14
CA PHE A 12 29.46 -3.74 -1.62
C PHE A 12 30.97 -3.53 -1.51
N ASP A 13 31.66 -3.48 -2.66
CA ASP A 13 33.13 -3.46 -2.72
C ASP A 13 33.77 -4.57 -1.87
N GLY A 14 33.12 -5.76 -1.86
CA GLY A 14 33.56 -6.96 -1.12
C GLY A 14 33.06 -7.07 0.33
N GLN A 15 32.42 -6.03 0.89
CA GLN A 15 31.89 -6.07 2.25
C GLN A 15 30.42 -6.47 2.28
N ARG A 16 30.07 -7.42 3.15
CA ARG A 16 28.67 -7.82 3.38
C ARG A 16 27.90 -6.71 4.05
N ARG A 17 26.65 -6.54 3.65
CA ARG A 17 25.71 -5.62 4.30
C ARG A 17 24.31 -6.19 4.39
N LEU A 18 23.68 -6.02 5.52
CA LEU A 18 22.24 -6.22 5.71
C LEU A 18 21.52 -5.02 5.12
N ILE A 19 20.67 -5.25 4.14
CA ILE A 19 19.91 -4.20 3.51
C ILE A 19 18.55 -4.09 4.20
N LEU A 20 18.37 -2.97 4.90
CA LEU A 20 17.08 -2.55 5.44
C LEU A 20 16.54 -1.43 4.57
N SER A 21 15.48 -1.73 3.85
CA SER A 21 14.83 -0.85 2.89
C SER A 21 13.38 -0.58 3.28
N GLY A 22 12.82 0.46 2.75
CA GLY A 22 11.38 0.73 2.89
C GLY A 22 10.81 1.48 1.69
N ASP A 23 9.54 1.22 1.37
CA ASP A 23 8.87 1.89 0.26
C ASP A 23 8.61 3.36 0.60
N VAL A 24 9.16 4.24 -0.24
CA VAL A 24 8.96 5.68 -0.26
C VAL A 24 8.56 6.08 -1.69
N HIS A 25 7.29 6.35 -1.89
CA HIS A 25 6.75 6.64 -3.22
C HIS A 25 6.81 8.14 -3.51
N TYR A 26 7.83 8.60 -4.25
CA TYR A 26 8.03 10.03 -4.57
C TYR A 26 6.79 10.68 -5.17
N PHE A 27 6.04 9.96 -6.01
CA PHE A 27 4.83 10.43 -6.69
C PHE A 27 3.60 10.56 -5.79
N ARG A 28 3.67 10.09 -4.53
CA ARG A 28 2.64 10.26 -3.48
C ARG A 28 3.02 11.31 -2.44
N ILE A 29 4.20 11.87 -2.53
CA ILE A 29 4.75 12.80 -1.56
C ILE A 29 5.10 14.09 -2.29
N PRO A 30 4.62 15.27 -1.82
CA PRO A 30 5.01 16.54 -2.42
C PRO A 30 6.52 16.70 -2.50
N LYS A 31 7.04 17.16 -3.61
CA LYS A 31 8.49 17.29 -3.87
C LYS A 31 9.24 18.03 -2.78
N ALA A 32 8.62 19.06 -2.20
CA ALA A 32 9.21 19.85 -1.11
C ALA A 32 9.43 19.04 0.20
N GLU A 33 8.72 17.92 0.37
CA GLU A 33 8.78 17.06 1.56
C GLU A 33 9.76 15.87 1.39
N TRP A 34 10.24 15.57 0.18
CA TRP A 34 11.10 14.42 -0.10
C TRP A 34 12.33 14.34 0.79
N LYS A 35 13.00 15.46 0.98
CA LYS A 35 14.23 15.50 1.79
C LYS A 35 13.97 15.09 3.25
N ASP A 36 12.89 15.58 3.83
CA ASP A 36 12.55 15.33 5.22
C ASP A 36 12.13 13.86 5.41
N VAL A 37 11.33 13.31 4.48
CA VAL A 37 10.93 11.90 4.49
C VAL A 37 12.14 10.98 4.36
N LEU A 38 13.04 11.25 3.44
CA LEU A 38 14.27 10.45 3.25
C LEU A 38 15.20 10.54 4.45
N LEU A 39 15.31 11.72 5.08
CA LEU A 39 16.09 11.88 6.30
C LEU A 39 15.50 11.06 7.46
N GLN A 40 14.18 11.08 7.61
CA GLN A 40 13.49 10.28 8.64
C GLN A 40 13.64 8.78 8.38
N ALA A 41 13.63 8.34 7.12
CA ALA A 41 13.90 6.95 6.74
C ALA A 41 15.33 6.54 7.21
N LYS A 42 16.31 7.38 6.95
CA LYS A 42 17.69 7.16 7.43
C LYS A 42 17.78 7.12 8.96
N GLN A 43 17.11 8.04 9.65
CA GLN A 43 17.07 8.07 11.12
C GLN A 43 16.38 6.85 11.74
N ALA A 44 15.38 6.28 11.05
CA ALA A 44 14.75 5.00 11.41
C ALA A 44 15.65 3.79 11.12
N GLY A 45 16.87 3.99 10.67
CA GLY A 45 17.89 2.97 10.48
C GLY A 45 17.90 2.33 9.10
N LEU A 46 17.11 2.80 8.15
CA LEU A 46 17.18 2.31 6.78
C LEU A 46 18.49 2.74 6.11
N ASN A 47 19.10 1.84 5.35
CA ASN A 47 20.26 2.12 4.50
C ASN A 47 19.91 2.07 3.01
N ALA A 48 18.66 1.73 2.70
CA ALA A 48 18.10 1.75 1.36
C ALA A 48 16.64 2.23 1.42
N ILE A 49 16.13 2.70 0.30
CA ILE A 49 14.70 2.89 0.05
C ILE A 49 14.29 2.11 -1.19
N SER A 50 13.02 1.85 -1.33
CA SER A 50 12.47 1.35 -2.59
C SER A 50 11.36 2.27 -3.10
N THR A 51 11.24 2.38 -4.43
CA THR A 51 10.19 3.18 -5.04
C THR A 51 9.73 2.59 -6.35
N TYR A 52 8.42 2.63 -6.58
CA TYR A 52 7.85 2.36 -7.89
C TYR A 52 8.03 3.56 -8.82
N VAL A 53 7.95 3.30 -10.13
CA VAL A 53 7.99 4.32 -11.19
C VAL A 53 6.73 4.13 -12.04
N PRO A 54 5.64 4.86 -11.76
CA PRO A 54 4.37 4.68 -12.46
C PRO A 54 4.45 5.17 -13.91
N TRP A 55 4.06 4.34 -14.85
CA TRP A 55 4.04 4.70 -16.26
C TRP A 55 3.09 5.87 -16.53
N ASN A 56 1.88 5.84 -15.96
CA ASN A 56 0.87 6.89 -16.14
C ASN A 56 1.25 8.26 -15.54
N VAL A 57 2.22 8.31 -14.63
CA VAL A 57 2.80 9.57 -14.12
C VAL A 57 3.79 10.15 -15.11
N HIS A 58 4.62 9.29 -15.70
CA HIS A 58 5.69 9.72 -16.60
C HIS A 58 5.28 9.87 -18.06
N GLU A 59 4.21 9.20 -18.49
CA GLU A 59 3.63 9.31 -19.84
C GLU A 59 2.09 9.33 -19.75
N PRO A 60 1.50 10.38 -19.13
CA PRO A 60 0.04 10.48 -18.94
C PRO A 60 -0.73 10.52 -20.27
N VAL A 61 -0.12 11.02 -21.31
CA VAL A 61 -0.62 11.04 -22.69
C VAL A 61 0.47 10.44 -23.59
N GLU A 62 0.08 9.67 -24.59
CA GLU A 62 1.01 9.00 -25.49
C GLU A 62 2.06 9.96 -26.06
N ASN A 63 3.34 9.60 -25.94
CA ASN A 63 4.51 10.37 -26.35
C ASN A 63 4.71 11.75 -25.63
N LYS A 64 3.93 12.04 -24.57
CA LYS A 64 4.13 13.24 -23.74
C LYS A 64 4.70 12.83 -22.39
N TRP A 65 6.00 13.03 -22.25
CA TRP A 65 6.75 12.63 -21.05
C TRP A 65 6.75 13.75 -20.01
N CYS A 66 6.57 13.37 -18.74
CA CYS A 66 6.63 14.26 -17.58
C CYS A 66 7.75 13.82 -16.62
N PHE A 67 8.63 14.76 -16.27
CA PHE A 67 9.73 14.60 -15.30
C PHE A 67 9.89 15.86 -14.45
N GLU A 68 8.79 16.52 -14.16
CA GLU A 68 8.73 17.77 -13.39
C GLU A 68 7.91 17.54 -12.11
N GLU A 69 8.05 18.41 -11.13
CA GLU A 69 7.37 18.39 -9.84
C GLU A 69 7.45 16.99 -9.19
N GLU A 70 6.33 16.37 -8.83
CA GLU A 70 6.27 15.05 -8.24
C GLU A 70 6.71 13.92 -9.19
N ALA A 71 6.85 14.20 -10.49
CA ALA A 71 7.39 13.25 -11.48
C ALA A 71 8.91 13.37 -11.66
N ASP A 72 9.63 14.23 -10.92
CA ASP A 72 11.08 14.42 -11.02
C ASP A 72 11.86 13.26 -10.37
N LEU A 73 11.83 12.09 -11.02
CA LEU A 73 12.53 10.89 -10.59
C LEU A 73 14.04 11.12 -10.38
N GLU A 74 14.70 11.84 -11.31
CA GLU A 74 16.15 12.08 -11.19
C GLU A 74 16.49 12.99 -9.99
N GLY A 75 15.64 13.98 -9.69
CA GLY A 75 15.76 14.83 -8.50
C GLY A 75 15.61 14.01 -7.21
N PHE A 76 14.63 13.11 -7.15
CA PHE A 76 14.44 12.21 -6.02
C PHE A 76 15.64 11.26 -5.81
N LEU A 77 16.13 10.63 -6.87
CA LEU A 77 17.32 9.77 -6.82
C LEU A 77 18.58 10.54 -6.35
N LYS A 78 18.73 11.80 -6.77
CA LYS A 78 19.82 12.67 -6.36
C LYS A 78 19.78 12.99 -4.87
N LEU A 79 18.58 13.26 -4.33
CA LEU A 79 18.37 13.46 -2.89
C LEU A 79 18.70 12.18 -2.11
N ALA A 80 18.25 11.02 -2.54
CA ALA A 80 18.59 9.74 -1.90
C ALA A 80 20.12 9.54 -1.85
N LYS A 81 20.81 9.83 -2.97
CA LYS A 81 22.28 9.76 -3.02
C LYS A 81 22.96 10.73 -2.07
N GLN A 82 22.48 11.98 -1.98
CA GLN A 82 23.03 13.00 -1.06
C GLN A 82 22.88 12.60 0.41
N LEU A 83 21.83 11.84 0.72
CA LEU A 83 21.59 11.30 2.06
C LEU A 83 22.25 9.92 2.29
N ASP A 84 23.05 9.44 1.34
CA ASP A 84 23.70 8.14 1.41
C ASP A 84 22.72 6.97 1.59
N LEU A 85 21.58 7.04 0.91
CA LEU A 85 20.60 5.99 0.82
C LEU A 85 20.72 5.27 -0.52
N LEU A 86 20.79 3.93 -0.48
CA LEU A 86 20.67 3.09 -1.66
C LEU A 86 19.22 3.07 -2.17
N VAL A 87 19.02 2.73 -3.44
CA VAL A 87 17.67 2.67 -4.03
C VAL A 87 17.43 1.33 -4.73
N ILE A 88 16.29 0.74 -4.42
CA ILE A 88 15.66 -0.34 -5.18
C ILE A 88 14.61 0.31 -6.09
N ALA A 89 14.85 0.32 -7.40
CA ALA A 89 13.90 0.88 -8.35
C ALA A 89 12.93 -0.20 -8.88
N LYS A 90 11.66 0.14 -8.97
CA LYS A 90 10.59 -0.76 -9.42
C LYS A 90 9.83 -0.11 -10.61
N PRO A 91 10.41 -0.15 -11.83
CA PRO A 91 9.83 0.55 -12.99
C PRO A 91 8.66 -0.16 -13.65
N GLY A 92 8.26 -1.29 -13.18
CA GLY A 92 7.16 -2.06 -13.75
C GLY A 92 7.54 -2.91 -14.97
N PRO A 93 6.69 -2.90 -16.04
CA PRO A 93 5.68 -1.91 -16.45
C PRO A 93 4.40 -1.85 -15.60
N PHE A 94 4.06 -2.90 -14.90
CA PHE A 94 2.97 -2.96 -13.92
C PHE A 94 3.52 -2.75 -12.51
N ILE A 95 2.84 -1.92 -11.69
CA ILE A 95 3.32 -1.58 -10.34
C ILE A 95 2.33 -1.91 -9.20
N ARG A 96 1.12 -2.36 -9.50
CA ARG A 96 0.10 -2.67 -8.51
C ARG A 96 -0.17 -1.49 -7.55
N THR A 97 0.23 -1.60 -6.34
CA THR A 97 0.33 -0.60 -5.25
C THR A 97 -0.89 0.32 -5.06
N ASP A 98 -2.13 -0.19 -5.25
CA ASP A 98 -3.40 0.55 -5.13
C ASP A 98 -3.48 1.81 -6.01
N TRP A 99 -2.63 1.89 -7.02
CA TRP A 99 -2.54 2.97 -7.99
C TRP A 99 -3.41 2.70 -9.20
N SER A 100 -4.10 3.72 -9.68
CA SER A 100 -5.05 3.57 -10.80
C SER A 100 -4.42 2.82 -11.97
N PHE A 101 -5.16 1.81 -12.47
CA PHE A 101 -4.77 0.94 -13.58
C PHE A 101 -3.44 0.20 -13.36
N GLY A 102 -3.03 -0.01 -12.08
CA GLY A 102 -1.74 -0.62 -11.78
C GLY A 102 -0.53 0.13 -12.36
N GLY A 103 -0.66 1.43 -12.56
CA GLY A 103 0.34 2.32 -13.14
C GLY A 103 0.30 2.45 -14.65
N PHE A 104 -0.54 1.71 -15.35
CA PHE A 104 -0.69 1.86 -16.80
C PHE A 104 -1.40 3.18 -17.17
N PRO A 105 -1.02 3.85 -18.25
CA PRO A 105 -1.73 5.02 -18.75
C PRO A 105 -3.00 4.62 -19.53
N ASN A 106 -4.05 5.43 -19.40
CA ASN A 106 -5.35 5.18 -20.02
C ASN A 106 -5.29 5.13 -21.56
N TRP A 107 -4.34 5.86 -22.18
CA TRP A 107 -4.17 5.89 -23.63
C TRP A 107 -3.79 4.55 -24.26
N LEU A 108 -3.36 3.54 -23.47
CA LEU A 108 -3.11 2.18 -23.97
C LEU A 108 -4.38 1.57 -24.60
N HIS A 109 -5.56 1.92 -24.10
CA HIS A 109 -6.83 1.50 -24.74
C HIS A 109 -6.96 2.12 -26.15
N ALA A 110 -6.62 3.42 -26.29
CA ALA A 110 -6.62 4.11 -27.60
C ALA A 110 -5.59 3.51 -28.56
N ALA A 111 -4.44 3.07 -28.06
CA ALA A 111 -3.42 2.36 -28.83
C ALA A 111 -3.83 0.93 -29.22
N GLY A 112 -5.03 0.49 -28.84
CA GLY A 112 -5.56 -0.83 -29.19
C GLY A 112 -5.11 -1.98 -28.30
N VAL A 113 -4.46 -1.71 -27.17
CA VAL A 113 -4.09 -2.74 -26.22
C VAL A 113 -5.33 -3.36 -25.60
N ARG A 114 -5.42 -4.71 -25.62
CA ARG A 114 -6.55 -5.50 -25.07
C ARG A 114 -6.07 -6.51 -24.02
N HIS A 115 -4.83 -6.92 -24.12
CA HIS A 115 -4.23 -7.93 -23.23
C HIS A 115 -3.01 -7.33 -22.54
N PHE A 116 -3.16 -7.07 -21.25
CA PHE A 116 -2.12 -6.51 -20.41
C PHE A 116 -1.29 -7.61 -19.76
N ARG A 117 -0.01 -7.32 -19.50
CA ARG A 117 0.93 -8.24 -18.84
C ARG A 117 1.09 -9.56 -19.61
N THR A 118 1.11 -9.48 -20.94
CA THR A 118 1.24 -10.63 -21.84
C THR A 118 2.23 -10.33 -22.95
N SER A 119 2.58 -11.37 -23.72
CA SER A 119 3.39 -11.25 -24.95
C SER A 119 2.58 -10.77 -26.17
N ASP A 120 1.39 -10.19 -25.98
CA ASP A 120 0.63 -9.55 -27.06
C ASP A 120 1.44 -8.46 -27.76
N GLY A 121 1.49 -8.50 -29.08
CA GLY A 121 2.37 -7.62 -29.86
C GLY A 121 2.08 -6.12 -29.69
N THR A 122 0.81 -5.74 -29.54
CA THR A 122 0.40 -4.33 -29.37
C THR A 122 0.83 -3.83 -28.00
N TYR A 123 0.62 -4.64 -26.96
CA TYR A 123 1.07 -4.32 -25.61
C TYR A 123 2.59 -4.27 -25.52
N MET A 124 3.29 -5.26 -26.08
CA MET A 124 4.76 -5.31 -26.05
C MET A 124 5.40 -4.12 -26.76
N ALA A 125 4.82 -3.66 -27.88
CA ALA A 125 5.32 -2.48 -28.58
C ALA A 125 5.25 -1.19 -27.72
N ALA A 126 4.16 -1.02 -26.96
CA ALA A 126 4.01 0.10 -26.03
C ALA A 126 4.97 -0.03 -24.83
N VAL A 127 5.06 -1.23 -24.22
CA VAL A 127 5.99 -1.53 -23.12
C VAL A 127 7.44 -1.25 -23.54
N ASP A 128 7.82 -1.62 -24.75
CA ASP A 128 9.17 -1.41 -25.25
C ASP A 128 9.56 0.06 -25.33
N LYS A 129 8.65 0.93 -25.78
CA LYS A 129 8.87 2.39 -25.83
C LYS A 129 9.04 2.95 -24.41
N TYR A 130 8.15 2.55 -23.49
CA TYR A 130 8.23 2.97 -22.10
C TYR A 130 9.55 2.56 -21.45
N LEU A 131 9.90 1.28 -21.54
CA LEU A 131 11.10 0.76 -20.94
C LEU A 131 12.38 1.32 -21.57
N ASP A 132 12.41 1.60 -22.87
CA ASP A 132 13.57 2.24 -23.49
C ASP A 132 13.86 3.62 -22.88
N LYS A 133 12.81 4.40 -22.59
CA LYS A 133 12.92 5.69 -21.93
C LYS A 133 13.33 5.55 -20.47
N MET A 134 12.58 4.73 -19.70
CA MET A 134 12.77 4.58 -18.25
C MET A 134 14.09 3.91 -17.89
N LEU A 135 14.43 2.82 -18.56
CA LEU A 135 15.73 2.15 -18.34
C LEU A 135 16.91 3.05 -18.71
N GLY A 136 16.71 4.00 -19.65
CA GLY A 136 17.68 5.04 -19.93
C GLY A 136 17.94 5.96 -18.73
N VAL A 137 16.88 6.36 -18.00
CA VAL A 137 16.98 7.15 -16.76
C VAL A 137 17.67 6.32 -15.67
N LEU A 138 17.22 5.08 -15.44
CA LEU A 138 17.77 4.22 -14.39
C LEU A 138 19.26 3.88 -14.66
N ALA A 139 19.63 3.64 -15.91
CA ALA A 139 21.01 3.30 -16.29
C ALA A 139 22.01 4.44 -16.02
N ARG A 140 21.57 5.69 -16.06
CA ARG A 140 22.41 6.84 -15.67
C ARG A 140 22.61 6.93 -14.15
N ASN A 141 21.61 6.47 -13.37
CA ASN A 141 21.56 6.59 -11.92
C ASN A 141 21.93 5.30 -11.18
N GLN A 142 22.45 4.27 -11.88
CA GLN A 142 22.90 3.04 -11.24
C GLN A 142 24.21 3.23 -10.45
N SER A 143 24.43 2.42 -9.42
CA SER A 143 25.55 2.52 -8.48
C SER A 143 26.92 2.44 -9.13
N LEU A 144 27.06 1.65 -10.19
CA LEU A 144 28.31 1.57 -10.98
C LEU A 144 28.67 2.88 -11.69
N LYS A 145 27.70 3.77 -11.89
CA LYS A 145 27.91 5.12 -12.45
C LYS A 145 27.83 6.23 -11.39
N GLY A 146 27.94 5.85 -10.10
CA GLY A 146 27.91 6.79 -9.00
C GLY A 146 26.51 7.19 -8.53
N GLY A 147 25.45 6.64 -9.08
CA GLY A 147 24.06 6.83 -8.64
C GLY A 147 23.71 5.99 -7.40
N PRO A 148 22.47 6.09 -6.89
CA PRO A 148 22.05 5.34 -5.72
C PRO A 148 21.44 3.96 -6.05
N ILE A 149 21.02 3.70 -7.30
CA ILE A 149 20.28 2.48 -7.65
C ILE A 149 21.24 1.28 -7.65
N PHE A 150 20.94 0.29 -6.82
CA PHE A 150 21.76 -0.93 -6.70
C PHE A 150 21.02 -2.20 -7.13
N LEU A 151 19.70 -2.17 -7.18
CA LEU A 151 18.84 -3.32 -7.49
C LEU A 151 17.58 -2.83 -8.21
N VAL A 152 17.09 -3.60 -9.19
CA VAL A 152 15.89 -3.25 -9.96
C VAL A 152 14.92 -4.42 -10.01
N GLN A 153 13.65 -4.16 -9.69
CA GLN A 153 12.56 -5.13 -9.83
C GLN A 153 12.05 -5.14 -11.27
N ILE A 154 11.77 -6.33 -11.79
CA ILE A 154 11.08 -6.54 -13.06
C ILE A 154 9.67 -6.99 -12.75
N GLU A 155 8.67 -6.29 -13.27
CA GLU A 155 7.26 -6.58 -13.03
C GLU A 155 6.87 -6.56 -11.54
N ASP A 156 5.64 -6.92 -11.19
CA ASP A 156 5.23 -7.07 -9.80
C ASP A 156 4.19 -8.19 -9.65
N ALA A 157 4.45 -9.12 -8.73
CA ALA A 157 3.54 -10.21 -8.39
C ALA A 157 2.96 -10.92 -9.63
N PHE A 158 3.83 -11.29 -10.59
CA PHE A 158 3.38 -11.96 -11.81
C PHE A 158 2.97 -13.42 -11.56
N ASP A 159 3.32 -13.98 -10.43
CA ASP A 159 2.90 -15.29 -9.93
C ASP A 159 1.40 -15.38 -9.63
N LEU A 160 0.70 -14.25 -9.50
CA LEU A 160 -0.75 -14.17 -9.27
C LEU A 160 -1.60 -14.13 -10.55
N VAL A 161 -0.97 -14.11 -11.73
CA VAL A 161 -1.69 -14.01 -13.01
C VAL A 161 -1.36 -15.21 -13.92
N PRO A 162 -2.14 -15.45 -15.00
CA PRO A 162 -1.82 -16.49 -15.97
C PRO A 162 -0.39 -16.35 -16.49
N GLN A 163 0.34 -17.45 -16.53
CA GLN A 163 1.76 -17.46 -16.85
C GLN A 163 2.04 -17.19 -18.32
N ASP A 164 2.88 -16.21 -18.61
CA ASP A 164 3.45 -15.93 -19.93
C ASP A 164 4.99 -15.85 -19.87
N PRO A 165 5.66 -17.00 -20.03
CA PRO A 165 7.12 -17.04 -19.96
C PRO A 165 7.81 -16.26 -21.08
N ALA A 166 7.18 -16.03 -22.22
CA ALA A 166 7.72 -15.25 -23.32
C ALA A 166 7.81 -13.77 -22.94
N TYR A 167 6.75 -13.25 -22.33
CA TYR A 167 6.70 -11.90 -21.77
C TYR A 167 7.80 -11.66 -20.75
N LEU A 168 7.91 -12.51 -19.74
CA LEU A 168 8.92 -12.35 -18.67
C LEU A 168 10.35 -12.40 -19.20
N ARG A 169 10.65 -13.33 -20.13
CA ARG A 169 11.98 -13.39 -20.75
C ARG A 169 12.31 -12.16 -21.57
N HIS A 170 11.32 -11.62 -22.29
CA HIS A 170 11.52 -10.38 -23.04
C HIS A 170 11.87 -9.23 -22.11
N LEU A 171 11.13 -9.06 -21.01
CA LEU A 171 11.42 -8.04 -20.01
C LEU A 171 12.82 -8.23 -19.44
N GLU A 172 13.14 -9.43 -18.95
CA GLU A 172 14.45 -9.72 -18.36
C GLU A 172 15.60 -9.37 -19.30
N ASN A 173 15.51 -9.78 -20.57
CA ASN A 173 16.51 -9.49 -21.59
C ASN A 173 16.67 -7.98 -21.81
N LYS A 174 15.56 -7.24 -21.85
CA LYS A 174 15.57 -5.79 -22.04
C LYS A 174 16.22 -5.07 -20.86
N PHE A 175 15.90 -5.47 -19.63
CA PHE A 175 16.52 -4.92 -18.43
C PHE A 175 18.03 -5.21 -18.39
N LYS A 176 18.44 -6.47 -18.57
CA LYS A 176 19.86 -6.88 -18.57
C LYS A 176 20.67 -6.24 -19.69
N LYS A 177 20.06 -5.94 -20.83
CA LYS A 177 20.73 -5.22 -21.93
C LYS A 177 21.09 -3.76 -21.57
N LYS A 178 20.27 -3.12 -20.73
CA LYS A 178 20.42 -1.70 -20.39
C LYS A 178 21.11 -1.45 -19.05
N LEU A 179 20.95 -2.38 -18.10
CA LEU A 179 21.45 -2.25 -16.72
C LEU A 179 22.63 -3.17 -16.47
N GLN A 180 23.58 -2.70 -15.67
CA GLN A 180 24.78 -3.44 -15.24
C GLN A 180 24.71 -3.86 -13.76
N ILE A 181 23.59 -3.59 -13.09
CA ILE A 181 23.29 -3.95 -11.70
C ILE A 181 22.32 -5.14 -11.68
N PRO A 182 22.21 -5.86 -10.56
CA PRO A 182 21.28 -6.98 -10.43
C PRO A 182 19.82 -6.58 -10.68
N VAL A 183 19.06 -7.50 -11.30
CA VAL A 183 17.61 -7.41 -11.48
C VAL A 183 16.95 -8.64 -10.86
N TYR A 184 15.71 -8.50 -10.36
CA TYR A 184 15.00 -9.58 -9.69
C TYR A 184 13.50 -9.58 -10.00
N PHE A 185 12.85 -10.74 -9.79
CA PHE A 185 11.41 -10.88 -9.80
C PHE A 185 10.87 -10.96 -8.37
N ASN A 186 9.72 -10.31 -8.14
CA ASN A 186 9.01 -10.31 -6.88
C ASN A 186 7.88 -11.34 -6.92
N LEU A 187 7.80 -12.22 -5.91
CA LEU A 187 6.75 -13.22 -5.76
C LEU A 187 5.81 -12.81 -4.62
N ALA A 188 4.52 -12.79 -4.88
CA ALA A 188 3.49 -12.58 -3.87
C ALA A 188 3.07 -13.90 -3.21
N ASP A 189 3.00 -14.99 -4.01
CA ASP A 189 2.71 -16.34 -3.56
C ASP A 189 3.70 -17.34 -4.16
N PRO A 190 4.82 -17.63 -3.49
CA PRO A 190 5.81 -18.59 -3.99
C PRO A 190 5.28 -20.01 -4.16
N SER A 191 4.12 -20.36 -3.59
CA SER A 191 3.50 -21.68 -3.74
C SER A 191 3.02 -21.94 -5.19
N SER A 192 2.73 -20.87 -5.94
CA SER A 192 2.34 -20.94 -7.36
C SER A 192 3.39 -21.60 -8.24
N GLY A 193 4.68 -21.49 -7.87
CA GLY A 193 5.80 -22.04 -8.60
C GLY A 193 6.14 -21.34 -9.92
N GLY A 194 5.49 -20.20 -10.22
CA GLY A 194 5.63 -19.41 -11.45
C GLY A 194 5.96 -17.94 -11.21
N GLY A 195 5.78 -17.12 -12.24
CA GLY A 195 5.93 -15.65 -12.15
C GLY A 195 7.36 -15.14 -12.30
N PHE A 196 8.30 -15.99 -12.75
CA PHE A 196 9.70 -15.61 -12.91
C PHE A 196 10.40 -16.37 -14.04
N VAL A 197 11.55 -15.91 -14.45
CA VAL A 197 12.44 -16.63 -15.37
C VAL A 197 13.38 -17.49 -14.55
N LYS A 198 13.50 -18.78 -14.92
CA LYS A 198 14.40 -19.72 -14.24
C LYS A 198 15.84 -19.20 -14.28
N GLY A 199 16.43 -19.04 -13.12
CA GLY A 199 17.78 -18.54 -12.98
C GLY A 199 17.91 -17.06 -12.69
N ALA A 200 16.79 -16.34 -12.58
CA ALA A 200 16.77 -14.96 -12.10
C ALA A 200 16.82 -14.88 -10.57
N LEU A 201 17.19 -13.71 -10.05
CA LEU A 201 17.04 -13.42 -8.62
C LEU A 201 15.57 -13.33 -8.24
N LEU A 202 15.24 -13.86 -7.06
CA LEU A 202 13.89 -13.89 -6.54
C LEU A 202 13.81 -13.14 -5.21
N GLY A 203 12.82 -12.26 -5.08
CA GLY A 203 12.37 -11.69 -3.81
C GLY A 203 10.95 -12.16 -3.49
N VAL A 204 10.53 -12.04 -2.25
CA VAL A 204 9.20 -12.46 -1.81
C VAL A 204 8.53 -11.39 -0.96
N ASN A 205 7.22 -11.27 -1.13
CA ASN A 205 6.38 -10.49 -0.21
C ASN A 205 5.96 -11.36 0.97
N LEU A 206 6.07 -10.81 2.17
CA LEU A 206 5.68 -11.48 3.40
C LEU A 206 4.53 -10.75 4.08
N ASP A 207 3.50 -11.51 4.41
CA ASP A 207 2.42 -11.05 5.29
C ASP A 207 2.59 -11.63 6.71
N LYS A 208 2.32 -12.91 6.96
CA LYS A 208 2.33 -13.48 8.32
C LYS A 208 3.33 -14.62 8.51
N GLU A 209 3.53 -15.44 7.51
CA GLU A 209 4.34 -16.67 7.63
C GLU A 209 5.63 -16.58 6.80
N ALA A 210 6.67 -16.00 7.40
CA ALA A 210 7.95 -15.82 6.72
C ALA A 210 8.66 -17.14 6.43
N GLY A 211 8.63 -18.09 7.38
CA GLY A 211 9.45 -19.30 7.31
C GLY A 211 9.12 -20.19 6.12
N GLN A 212 7.85 -20.45 5.85
CA GLN A 212 7.44 -21.29 4.71
C GLN A 212 7.71 -20.60 3.37
N SER A 213 7.36 -19.33 3.24
CA SER A 213 7.60 -18.55 2.03
C SER A 213 9.07 -18.45 1.69
N LEU A 214 9.95 -18.18 2.67
CA LEU A 214 11.39 -18.11 2.47
C LEU A 214 12.00 -19.47 2.15
N LYS A 215 11.52 -20.55 2.76
CA LYS A 215 11.93 -21.91 2.40
C LYS A 215 11.56 -22.20 0.94
N ARG A 216 10.34 -21.86 0.53
CA ARG A 216 9.88 -22.07 -0.84
C ARG A 216 10.68 -21.27 -1.87
N VAL A 217 11.05 -20.02 -1.56
CA VAL A 217 11.93 -19.23 -2.43
C VAL A 217 13.29 -19.88 -2.62
N ARG A 218 13.90 -20.47 -1.57
CA ARG A 218 15.14 -21.23 -1.70
C ARG A 218 15.00 -22.43 -2.62
N GLU A 219 13.88 -23.17 -2.51
CA GLU A 219 13.59 -24.31 -3.39
C GLU A 219 13.44 -23.86 -4.85
N LEU A 220 12.71 -22.77 -5.11
CA LEU A 220 12.51 -22.22 -6.45
C LEU A 220 13.81 -21.67 -7.05
N ALA A 221 14.67 -21.06 -6.25
CA ALA A 221 15.99 -20.61 -6.68
C ALA A 221 16.89 -21.79 -7.08
N GLY A 222 16.71 -22.96 -6.49
CA GLY A 222 17.39 -24.18 -6.85
C GLY A 222 18.91 -24.08 -6.68
N THR A 223 19.66 -24.32 -7.75
CA THR A 223 21.13 -24.22 -7.76
C THR A 223 21.66 -22.80 -7.87
N HIS A 224 20.78 -21.78 -8.06
CA HIS A 224 21.20 -20.39 -8.10
C HIS A 224 21.67 -19.93 -6.73
N ARG A 225 22.91 -19.45 -6.69
CA ARG A 225 23.50 -18.88 -5.48
C ARG A 225 23.06 -17.44 -5.32
N GLN A 226 21.93 -17.21 -4.65
CA GLN A 226 21.40 -15.89 -4.35
C GLN A 226 21.17 -15.69 -2.85
N PRO A 227 21.25 -14.44 -2.34
CA PRO A 227 20.84 -14.13 -0.99
C PRO A 227 19.30 -14.23 -0.86
N LEU A 228 18.80 -14.49 0.33
CA LEU A 228 17.38 -14.39 0.61
C LEU A 228 16.94 -12.92 0.67
N MET A 229 15.89 -12.60 -0.05
CA MET A 229 15.36 -11.25 -0.16
C MET A 229 13.87 -11.23 0.19
N VAL A 230 13.51 -10.41 1.17
CA VAL A 230 12.14 -10.00 1.45
C VAL A 230 11.91 -8.68 0.73
N SER A 231 11.28 -8.74 -0.44
CA SER A 231 11.06 -7.58 -1.31
C SER A 231 9.86 -6.70 -0.89
N GLY A 232 9.01 -7.22 0.01
CA GLY A 232 7.92 -6.49 0.62
C GLY A 232 7.47 -7.15 1.92
N LEU A 233 7.88 -6.60 3.08
CA LEU A 233 7.30 -6.95 4.36
C LEU A 233 6.17 -5.97 4.67
N LEU A 234 4.94 -6.47 4.72
CA LEU A 234 3.76 -5.65 4.91
C LEU A 234 3.72 -5.04 6.32
N THR A 235 3.78 -3.72 6.42
CA THR A 235 3.71 -2.97 7.69
C THR A 235 2.36 -2.30 7.91
N ALA A 236 1.67 -2.00 6.81
CA ALA A 236 0.35 -1.37 6.78
C ALA A 236 -0.40 -1.80 5.52
N ARG A 237 -1.70 -1.58 5.48
CA ARG A 237 -2.54 -1.86 4.30
C ARG A 237 -3.13 -0.56 3.78
N ALA A 238 -3.31 -0.47 2.47
CA ALA A 238 -4.02 0.64 1.87
C ALA A 238 -5.45 0.73 2.40
N GLU A 239 -5.94 1.94 2.50
CA GLU A 239 -7.30 2.23 2.93
C GLU A 239 -8.21 2.43 1.72
N TYR A 240 -9.43 1.90 1.81
CA TYR A 240 -10.44 2.03 0.77
C TYR A 240 -11.68 2.71 1.32
N TRP A 241 -12.31 3.53 0.49
CA TRP A 241 -13.60 4.12 0.81
C TRP A 241 -14.65 3.01 0.99
N ASN A 242 -15.51 3.14 1.98
CA ASN A 242 -16.54 2.15 2.36
C ASN A 242 -16.03 0.78 2.85
N ASP A 243 -14.74 0.57 3.00
CA ASP A 243 -14.23 -0.62 3.66
C ASP A 243 -14.18 -0.39 5.17
N ARG A 244 -15.15 -0.98 5.87
CA ARG A 244 -15.22 -1.00 7.35
C ARG A 244 -14.66 -2.29 7.92
N SER A 245 -14.12 -3.19 7.10
CA SER A 245 -13.42 -4.37 7.61
C SER A 245 -12.30 -3.91 8.53
N GLU A 246 -12.13 -4.60 9.63
CA GLU A 246 -11.16 -4.25 10.67
C GLU A 246 -9.79 -3.96 10.05
N ARG A 247 -9.46 -2.69 10.01
CA ARG A 247 -8.16 -2.17 9.59
C ARG A 247 -7.17 -2.41 10.70
N ALA A 248 -6.86 -3.64 10.97
CA ALA A 248 -5.76 -3.96 11.83
C ALA A 248 -4.47 -3.55 11.11
N SER A 249 -4.14 -2.25 11.21
CA SER A 249 -2.75 -1.84 11.04
C SER A 249 -1.91 -2.72 11.94
N ARG A 250 -0.90 -3.36 11.37
CA ARG A 250 0.01 -4.19 12.18
C ARG A 250 0.62 -3.35 13.29
N THR A 251 0.69 -3.94 14.46
CA THR A 251 1.44 -3.38 15.58
C THR A 251 2.93 -3.56 15.37
N TRP A 252 3.75 -2.79 16.08
CA TRP A 252 5.20 -2.96 16.01
C TRP A 252 5.65 -4.39 16.41
N PRO A 253 5.15 -5.01 17.52
CA PRO A 253 5.52 -6.39 17.86
C PRO A 253 5.26 -7.40 16.73
N GLU A 254 4.17 -7.26 15.99
CA GLU A 254 3.87 -8.15 14.86
C GLU A 254 4.89 -7.97 13.72
N VAL A 255 5.28 -6.72 13.42
CA VAL A 255 6.31 -6.43 12.42
C VAL A 255 7.67 -6.94 12.88
N GLU A 256 8.04 -6.69 14.15
CA GLU A 256 9.29 -7.16 14.76
C GLU A 256 9.41 -8.69 14.73
N ASN A 257 8.33 -9.41 14.99
CA ASN A 257 8.30 -10.86 14.91
C ASN A 257 8.61 -11.39 13.51
N VAL A 258 8.06 -10.76 12.46
CA VAL A 258 8.35 -11.15 11.06
C VAL A 258 9.77 -10.77 10.67
N LEU A 259 10.28 -9.62 11.12
CA LEU A 259 11.69 -9.22 10.93
C LEU A 259 12.64 -10.23 11.56
N ASN A 260 12.40 -10.61 12.82
CA ASN A 260 13.21 -11.60 13.54
C ASN A 260 13.18 -12.96 12.85
N GLU A 261 12.02 -13.40 12.35
CA GLU A 261 11.94 -14.64 11.57
C GLU A 261 12.70 -14.54 10.24
N ALA A 262 12.56 -13.44 9.51
CA ALA A 262 13.24 -13.24 8.24
C ALA A 262 14.77 -13.35 8.41
N VAL A 263 15.35 -12.65 9.40
CA VAL A 263 16.80 -12.71 9.65
C VAL A 263 17.23 -14.05 10.25
N ALA A 264 16.38 -14.71 11.05
CA ALA A 264 16.61 -16.07 11.51
C ALA A 264 16.74 -17.06 10.35
N GLN A 265 15.92 -16.89 9.32
CA GLN A 265 16.00 -17.67 8.08
C GLN A 265 17.17 -17.24 7.17
N GLY A 266 17.88 -16.15 7.49
CA GLY A 266 19.06 -15.65 6.77
C GLY A 266 18.72 -14.67 5.65
N ALA A 267 17.62 -13.92 5.79
CA ALA A 267 17.32 -12.82 4.88
C ALA A 267 18.41 -11.73 4.98
N ALA A 268 18.98 -11.37 3.83
CA ALA A 268 20.01 -10.35 3.70
C ALA A 268 19.48 -9.00 3.20
N LEU A 269 18.23 -9.00 2.76
CA LEU A 269 17.49 -7.80 2.36
C LEU A 269 16.08 -7.90 2.89
N VAL A 270 15.62 -6.86 3.58
CA VAL A 270 14.22 -6.71 3.98
C VAL A 270 13.74 -5.31 3.58
N ASN A 271 12.67 -5.26 2.78
CA ASN A 271 12.00 -4.04 2.38
C ASN A 271 10.64 -3.91 3.07
N LEU A 272 10.41 -2.83 3.79
CA LEU A 272 9.15 -2.55 4.48
C LEU A 272 8.15 -1.90 3.54
N THR A 273 6.94 -2.43 3.46
CA THR A 273 5.89 -1.97 2.54
C THR A 273 4.59 -1.66 3.28
N PRO A 274 4.15 -0.37 3.34
CA PRO A 274 4.94 0.84 3.11
C PRO A 274 5.90 1.16 4.27
N PHE A 275 6.93 1.97 4.03
CA PHE A 275 7.64 2.65 5.11
C PHE A 275 7.06 4.04 5.36
N ALA A 276 6.87 4.82 4.31
CA ALA A 276 6.27 6.14 4.38
C ALA A 276 4.88 6.14 3.75
N GLY A 277 3.92 6.70 4.45
CA GLY A 277 2.61 7.04 3.92
C GLY A 277 2.70 8.14 2.86
N GLY A 278 1.63 8.32 2.11
CA GLY A 278 1.51 9.34 1.08
C GLY A 278 0.09 9.51 0.59
N SER A 279 -0.13 10.35 -0.40
CA SER A 279 -1.45 10.67 -0.92
C SER A 279 -1.62 10.23 -2.38
N ASN A 280 -2.78 9.67 -2.70
CA ASN A 280 -3.18 9.37 -4.07
C ASN A 280 -3.78 10.64 -4.72
N PHE A 281 -2.91 11.60 -5.06
CA PHE A 281 -3.34 12.87 -5.64
C PHE A 281 -4.04 12.69 -6.99
N GLY A 282 -4.93 13.62 -7.31
CA GLY A 282 -5.65 13.62 -8.58
C GLY A 282 -6.58 12.42 -8.74
N GLU A 283 -6.59 11.86 -9.94
CA GLU A 283 -7.41 10.70 -10.31
C GLU A 283 -6.67 9.35 -10.09
N MET A 284 -5.56 9.37 -9.33
CA MET A 284 -4.64 8.24 -9.26
C MET A 284 -4.99 7.21 -8.20
N ALA A 285 -5.98 7.46 -7.35
CA ALA A 285 -6.51 6.43 -6.46
C ALA A 285 -7.09 5.26 -7.28
N GLY A 286 -6.53 4.07 -7.08
CA GLY A 286 -6.94 2.88 -7.80
C GLY A 286 -8.21 2.26 -7.22
N ARG A 287 -8.65 1.18 -7.86
CA ARG A 287 -9.78 0.37 -7.42
C ARG A 287 -9.27 -1.00 -6.96
N GLY A 288 -9.71 -1.43 -5.78
CA GLY A 288 -9.36 -2.74 -5.23
C GLY A 288 -10.34 -3.83 -5.72
N LEU A 289 -10.03 -5.07 -5.36
CA LEU A 289 -10.81 -6.25 -5.77
C LEU A 289 -12.01 -6.53 -4.85
N SER A 290 -12.10 -5.87 -3.70
CA SER A 290 -13.11 -6.16 -2.66
C SER A 290 -14.47 -5.54 -2.94
N GLY A 291 -14.84 -5.31 -4.21
CA GLY A 291 -16.16 -4.90 -4.61
C GLY A 291 -16.28 -3.68 -5.48
N ASP A 292 -17.52 -3.40 -5.91
CA ASP A 292 -17.80 -2.28 -6.80
C ASP A 292 -17.51 -0.91 -6.18
N ARG A 293 -17.42 -0.84 -4.85
CA ARG A 293 -17.14 0.38 -4.09
C ARG A 293 -15.76 0.44 -3.46
N SER A 294 -14.89 -0.50 -3.81
CA SER A 294 -13.54 -0.60 -3.27
C SER A 294 -12.58 0.36 -3.98
N PHE A 295 -12.75 1.67 -3.75
CA PHE A 295 -11.83 2.70 -4.24
C PHE A 295 -10.82 3.06 -3.16
N ALA A 296 -9.55 3.13 -3.52
CA ALA A 296 -8.51 3.56 -2.61
C ALA A 296 -8.78 5.00 -2.12
N ALA A 297 -8.56 5.24 -0.83
CA ALA A 297 -8.66 6.57 -0.25
C ALA A 297 -7.57 7.51 -0.81
N ILE A 298 -7.74 8.81 -0.60
CA ILE A 298 -6.66 9.78 -0.88
C ILE A 298 -5.43 9.39 -0.06
N SER A 299 -5.61 9.15 1.24
CA SER A 299 -4.54 8.70 2.11
C SER A 299 -4.10 7.28 1.76
N TRP A 300 -2.82 7.10 1.52
CA TRP A 300 -2.15 5.81 1.37
C TRP A 300 -1.18 5.63 2.54
N ASP A 301 -1.71 5.64 3.74
CA ASP A 301 -0.97 5.57 5.01
C ASP A 301 -1.18 4.21 5.69
N GLY A 302 -2.43 3.88 6.00
CA GLY A 302 -2.82 2.63 6.66
C GLY A 302 -2.06 2.37 7.98
N GLY A 303 -1.47 3.41 8.59
CA GLY A 303 -0.60 3.30 9.76
C GLY A 303 0.83 2.88 9.41
N ALA A 304 1.40 3.41 8.35
CA ALA A 304 2.81 3.24 7.97
C ALA A 304 3.77 3.62 9.12
N PRO A 305 5.00 3.11 9.14
CA PRO A 305 6.02 3.55 10.11
C PRO A 305 6.23 5.06 10.16
N LEU A 306 6.30 5.72 9.00
CA LEU A 306 6.23 7.16 8.87
C LEU A 306 4.89 7.53 8.26
N SER A 307 4.04 8.22 9.04
CA SER A 307 2.71 8.58 8.58
C SER A 307 2.74 9.55 7.39
N GLU A 308 1.63 9.63 6.67
CA GLU A 308 1.42 10.63 5.62
C GLU A 308 1.67 12.07 6.10
N LEU A 309 1.43 12.35 7.38
CA LEU A 309 1.70 13.65 8.00
C LEU A 309 3.17 13.89 8.35
N GLY A 310 4.06 12.94 8.05
CA GLY A 310 5.48 13.01 8.38
C GLY A 310 5.79 12.74 9.86
N VAL A 311 4.85 12.12 10.58
CA VAL A 311 5.01 11.79 12.01
C VAL A 311 5.47 10.34 12.16
N LYS A 312 6.50 10.10 12.97
CA LYS A 312 6.95 8.75 13.31
C LYS A 312 5.91 8.05 14.18
N THR A 313 5.47 6.88 13.75
CA THR A 313 4.62 6.01 14.56
C THR A 313 5.47 5.11 15.47
N PRO A 314 4.89 4.40 16.44
CA PRO A 314 5.62 3.40 17.23
C PRO A 314 6.39 2.38 16.37
N LYS A 315 5.93 2.10 15.14
CA LYS A 315 6.66 1.22 14.21
C LYS A 315 7.98 1.83 13.75
N ALA A 316 8.04 3.14 13.48
CA ALA A 316 9.29 3.78 13.09
C ALA A 316 10.30 3.83 14.25
N LEU A 317 9.81 4.06 15.46
CA LEU A 317 10.63 4.08 16.68
C LEU A 317 11.21 2.69 16.97
N GLY A 318 10.34 1.67 16.99
CA GLY A 318 10.76 0.29 17.18
C GLY A 318 11.70 -0.20 16.10
N LEU A 319 11.46 0.17 14.82
CA LEU A 319 12.37 -0.14 13.72
C LEU A 319 13.75 0.50 13.92
N GLY A 320 13.81 1.74 14.40
CA GLY A 320 15.07 2.43 14.72
C GLY A 320 15.88 1.64 15.75
N LEU A 321 15.25 1.18 16.81
CA LEU A 321 15.89 0.37 17.84
C LEU A 321 16.31 -1.01 17.29
N TRP A 322 15.41 -1.70 16.59
CA TRP A 322 15.68 -3.00 15.97
C TRP A 322 16.84 -2.93 14.97
N SER A 323 16.91 -1.86 14.17
CA SER A 323 17.99 -1.68 13.21
C SER A 323 19.37 -1.54 13.84
N ARG A 324 19.47 -0.86 15.01
CA ARG A 324 20.74 -0.76 15.77
C ARG A 324 21.15 -2.10 16.35
N TRP A 325 20.18 -2.84 16.91
CA TRP A 325 20.40 -4.22 17.34
C TRP A 325 20.88 -5.09 16.18
N ALA A 326 20.21 -5.07 15.03
CA ALA A 326 20.58 -5.87 13.86
C ALA A 326 21.96 -5.51 13.32
N ARG A 327 22.35 -4.22 13.34
CA ARG A 327 23.70 -3.79 12.97
C ARG A 327 24.77 -4.27 13.93
N THR A 328 24.49 -4.32 15.22
CA THR A 328 25.42 -4.90 16.21
C THR A 328 25.72 -6.36 15.89
N LEU A 329 24.74 -7.08 15.37
CA LEU A 329 24.84 -8.50 14.98
C LEU A 329 25.16 -8.72 13.49
N GLU A 330 25.29 -7.67 12.68
CA GLU A 330 25.29 -7.76 11.20
C GLU A 330 26.30 -8.76 10.66
N SER A 331 27.53 -8.70 11.14
CA SER A 331 28.59 -9.63 10.71
C SER A 331 28.22 -11.08 11.00
N SER A 332 27.70 -11.34 12.19
CA SER A 332 27.30 -12.69 12.60
C SER A 332 26.01 -13.15 11.90
N LEU A 333 25.04 -12.27 11.70
CA LEU A 333 23.81 -12.58 10.96
C LEU A 333 24.11 -13.01 9.51
N LEU A 334 24.96 -12.24 8.82
CA LEU A 334 25.28 -12.47 7.40
C LEU A 334 26.36 -13.53 7.20
N GLY A 335 27.24 -13.74 8.20
CA GLY A 335 28.32 -14.72 8.13
C GLY A 335 27.92 -16.12 8.58
N SER A 336 26.89 -16.23 9.41
CA SER A 336 26.50 -17.48 10.06
C SER A 336 25.78 -18.47 9.13
N GLU A 337 25.78 -19.73 9.56
CA GLU A 337 25.02 -20.83 8.96
C GLU A 337 23.99 -21.35 9.98
N ARG A 338 22.93 -21.94 9.47
CA ARG A 338 21.91 -22.55 10.32
C ARG A 338 22.46 -23.85 10.92
N ILE A 339 22.25 -24.03 12.21
CA ILE A 339 22.57 -25.27 12.93
C ILE A 339 21.30 -26.14 12.98
N ASN A 340 21.43 -27.42 12.64
CA ASN A 340 20.33 -28.42 12.66
C ASN A 340 20.49 -29.44 13.79
N GLU A 341 21.23 -29.09 14.83
CA GLU A 341 21.45 -29.97 16.02
C GLU A 341 20.40 -29.74 17.07
N ASP A 342 20.29 -30.65 18.04
CA ASP A 342 19.46 -30.48 19.24
C ASP A 342 19.90 -29.23 20.00
N HIS A 343 18.95 -28.35 20.25
CA HIS A 343 19.23 -27.08 20.88
C HIS A 343 19.09 -27.20 22.43
N PRO A 344 20.00 -26.61 23.20
CA PRO A 344 19.93 -26.62 24.64
C PRO A 344 18.89 -25.60 25.18
N VAL A 345 17.67 -25.62 24.63
CA VAL A 345 16.58 -24.70 24.92
C VAL A 345 15.42 -25.47 25.60
N ILE A 346 14.92 -24.95 26.68
CA ILE A 346 13.78 -25.45 27.45
C ILE A 346 12.80 -24.31 27.66
N PRO A 347 11.49 -24.49 27.52
CA PRO A 347 10.77 -25.75 27.25
C PRO A 347 10.79 -26.16 25.77
N SER A 348 10.45 -27.42 25.48
CA SER A 348 10.47 -28.02 24.13
C SER A 348 9.38 -27.50 23.19
N GLU A 349 8.36 -26.83 23.69
CA GLU A 349 7.26 -26.21 22.94
C GLU A 349 7.73 -25.02 22.11
N LEU A 350 8.89 -24.47 22.43
CA LEU A 350 9.49 -23.36 21.68
C LEU A 350 9.97 -23.81 20.31
N SER A 351 9.66 -23.03 19.30
CA SER A 351 10.33 -23.16 18.00
C SER A 351 11.67 -22.44 18.06
N VAL A 352 12.72 -23.12 17.67
CA VAL A 352 14.10 -22.61 17.76
C VAL A 352 14.75 -22.62 16.38
N VAL A 353 15.36 -21.52 16.01
CA VAL A 353 16.29 -21.43 14.88
C VAL A 353 17.64 -20.96 15.42
N ALA A 354 18.66 -21.79 15.30
CA ALA A 354 20.01 -21.42 15.72
C ALA A 354 20.93 -21.19 14.52
N ARG A 355 21.82 -20.19 14.66
CA ARG A 355 22.81 -19.83 13.65
C ARG A 355 24.18 -19.69 14.32
N GLU A 356 25.24 -20.09 13.62
CA GLU A 356 26.60 -20.10 14.14
C GLU A 356 27.60 -19.50 13.17
N GLN A 357 28.54 -18.70 13.70
CA GLN A 357 29.69 -18.20 13.00
C GLN A 357 30.92 -18.21 13.95
N GLY A 358 31.82 -19.15 13.76
CA GLY A 358 32.89 -19.35 14.73
C GLY A 358 32.31 -19.66 16.12
N ASP A 359 32.79 -18.92 17.12
CA ASP A 359 32.28 -19.09 18.50
C ASP A 359 30.95 -18.37 18.78
N THR A 360 30.51 -17.50 17.87
CA THR A 360 29.25 -16.74 18.04
C THR A 360 28.08 -17.60 17.64
N ARG A 361 27.10 -17.75 18.56
CA ARG A 361 25.81 -18.42 18.31
C ARG A 361 24.66 -17.46 18.54
N ILE A 362 23.65 -17.52 17.67
CA ILE A 362 22.42 -16.72 17.80
C ILE A 362 21.24 -17.68 17.80
N TYR A 363 20.50 -17.68 18.89
CA TYR A 363 19.25 -18.46 19.05
C TYR A 363 18.04 -17.54 18.85
N PHE A 364 17.25 -17.82 17.85
CA PHE A 364 15.95 -17.19 17.61
C PHE A 364 14.88 -18.09 18.18
N LEU A 365 14.24 -17.65 19.24
CA LEU A 365 13.17 -18.35 19.92
C LEU A 365 11.82 -17.81 19.49
N HIS A 366 10.85 -18.68 19.30
CA HIS A 366 9.45 -18.34 19.06
C HIS A 366 8.55 -19.13 20.01
N ASN A 367 7.69 -18.42 20.71
CA ASN A 367 6.63 -19.02 21.50
C ASN A 367 5.36 -19.19 20.64
N PRO A 368 5.06 -20.37 20.10
CA PRO A 368 3.88 -20.59 19.26
C PRO A 368 2.60 -20.83 20.09
N THR A 369 2.70 -20.86 21.43
CA THR A 369 1.57 -21.17 22.32
C THR A 369 0.76 -19.91 22.63
N SER A 370 -0.41 -20.11 23.22
CA SER A 370 -1.27 -19.03 23.72
C SER A 370 -0.91 -18.56 25.14
N GLU A 371 0.12 -19.15 25.78
CA GLU A 371 0.55 -18.83 27.12
C GLU A 371 1.95 -18.22 27.15
N THR A 372 2.24 -17.44 28.19
CA THR A 372 3.60 -16.95 28.46
C THR A 372 4.50 -18.11 28.91
N LEU A 373 5.60 -18.33 28.21
CA LEU A 373 6.58 -19.34 28.51
C LEU A 373 7.81 -18.77 29.21
N ASN A 374 8.15 -19.36 30.32
CA ASN A 374 9.43 -19.17 31.03
C ASN A 374 10.38 -20.30 30.67
N GLY A 375 11.61 -19.96 30.31
CA GLY A 375 12.55 -20.95 29.85
C GLY A 375 14.00 -20.60 30.11
N LYS A 376 14.88 -21.46 29.62
CA LYS A 376 16.32 -21.24 29.64
C LYS A 376 17.01 -21.77 28.39
N ILE A 377 18.11 -21.13 28.04
CA ILE A 377 19.09 -21.63 27.09
C ILE A 377 20.31 -22.07 27.89
N GLN A 378 20.67 -23.35 27.79
CA GLN A 378 21.80 -23.91 28.50
C GLN A 378 22.99 -24.05 27.56
N VAL A 379 23.79 -23.00 27.46
CA VAL A 379 25.09 -23.04 26.78
C VAL A 379 26.19 -23.11 27.85
N ASP A 380 27.14 -22.25 27.92
CA ASP A 380 28.12 -22.14 29.00
C ASP A 380 27.51 -21.61 30.31
N GLU A 381 26.55 -20.69 30.15
CA GLU A 381 25.76 -20.11 31.23
C GLU A 381 24.28 -20.43 31.00
N ALA A 382 23.51 -20.59 32.06
CA ALA A 382 22.07 -20.75 31.96
C ALA A 382 21.41 -19.37 31.77
N LEU A 383 21.01 -19.03 30.56
CA LEU A 383 20.32 -17.80 30.26
C LEU A 383 18.81 -17.99 30.41
N HIS A 384 18.22 -17.41 31.43
CA HIS A 384 16.76 -17.45 31.66
C HIS A 384 16.04 -16.37 30.85
N PHE A 385 14.87 -16.70 30.34
CA PHE A 385 14.04 -15.78 29.55
C PHE A 385 12.53 -15.98 29.82
N THR A 386 11.75 -14.99 29.46
CA THR A 386 10.28 -15.04 29.41
C THR A 386 9.83 -14.57 28.03
N LEU A 387 8.97 -15.33 27.36
CA LEU A 387 8.39 -14.98 26.06
C LEU A 387 6.86 -14.96 26.14
N ALA A 388 6.26 -13.88 25.72
CA ALA A 388 4.81 -13.75 25.57
C ALA A 388 4.28 -14.65 24.42
N PRO A 389 2.97 -14.92 24.38
CA PRO A 389 2.34 -15.62 23.26
C PRO A 389 2.69 -14.99 21.92
N GLY A 390 3.13 -15.80 20.95
CA GLY A 390 3.50 -15.37 19.61
C GLY A 390 4.81 -14.58 19.51
N GLU A 391 5.48 -14.29 20.63
CA GLU A 391 6.72 -13.50 20.65
C GLU A 391 7.89 -14.25 20.02
N ARG A 392 8.70 -13.52 19.23
CA ARG A 392 9.98 -13.99 18.70
C ARG A 392 11.11 -13.11 19.23
N ARG A 393 12.12 -13.71 19.84
CA ARG A 393 13.27 -12.99 20.38
C ARG A 393 14.58 -13.74 20.05
N ALA A 394 15.63 -12.95 19.81
CA ALA A 394 16.96 -13.49 19.56
C ALA A 394 17.88 -13.27 20.76
N TYR A 395 18.72 -14.26 21.01
CA TYR A 395 19.77 -14.22 22.02
C TYR A 395 21.11 -14.59 21.39
N ALA A 396 22.07 -13.70 21.51
CA ALA A 396 23.42 -13.91 20.99
C ALA A 396 24.37 -14.34 22.12
N PHE A 397 25.22 -15.32 21.82
CA PHE A 397 26.27 -15.82 22.68
C PHE A 397 27.65 -15.59 22.04
N ASN A 398 28.62 -15.25 22.87
CA ASN A 398 30.01 -15.00 22.49
C ASN A 398 30.14 -13.94 21.38
N LEU A 399 29.27 -12.93 21.38
CA LEU A 399 29.33 -11.84 20.43
C LEU A 399 30.48 -10.87 20.75
N GLY A 400 31.40 -10.67 19.83
CA GLY A 400 32.47 -9.67 19.97
C GLY A 400 31.91 -8.26 20.00
N VAL A 401 32.18 -7.52 21.09
CA VAL A 401 31.71 -6.14 21.29
C VAL A 401 32.84 -5.13 21.04
N THR A 402 34.02 -5.43 21.55
CA THR A 402 35.27 -4.71 21.27
C THR A 402 36.41 -5.73 21.09
N PRO A 403 37.61 -5.36 20.66
CA PRO A 403 38.71 -6.32 20.45
C PRO A 403 38.98 -7.28 21.60
N ASN A 404 38.70 -6.93 22.86
CA ASN A 404 38.94 -7.81 24.01
C ASN A 404 37.70 -7.90 24.95
N LEU A 405 36.54 -7.57 24.45
CA LEU A 405 35.28 -7.72 25.14
C LEU A 405 34.28 -8.43 24.24
N SER A 406 33.89 -9.62 24.65
CA SER A 406 32.76 -10.32 24.06
C SER A 406 31.61 -10.38 25.05
N ALA A 407 30.38 -10.21 24.57
CA ALA A 407 29.19 -10.57 25.33
C ALA A 407 29.04 -12.08 25.26
N ARG A 408 29.43 -12.79 26.33
CA ARG A 408 29.24 -14.26 26.43
C ARG A 408 27.77 -14.61 26.39
N ALA A 409 26.93 -13.83 27.10
CA ALA A 409 25.48 -13.89 27.09
C ALA A 409 24.88 -12.58 27.64
N CYS A 410 23.62 -12.31 27.31
CA CYS A 410 22.85 -11.21 27.92
C CYS A 410 21.38 -11.61 28.02
N THR A 411 20.75 -11.35 29.17
CA THR A 411 19.33 -11.62 29.38
C THR A 411 18.41 -10.69 28.62
N HIS A 412 18.92 -9.54 28.20
CA HIS A 412 18.18 -8.49 27.50
C HIS A 412 18.85 -8.12 26.18
N PRO A 413 18.09 -7.59 25.22
CA PRO A 413 18.67 -7.06 23.97
C PRO A 413 19.53 -5.80 24.25
N TYR A 414 20.51 -5.59 23.37
CA TYR A 414 21.41 -4.44 23.43
C TYR A 414 21.92 -4.06 22.05
N PHE A 415 22.39 -2.85 21.92
CA PHE A 415 23.18 -2.44 20.75
C PHE A 415 24.49 -1.78 21.17
N VAL A 416 25.43 -1.75 20.23
CA VAL A 416 26.77 -1.19 20.44
C VAL A 416 27.04 -0.10 19.43
N GLU A 417 27.47 1.07 19.93
CA GLU A 417 27.96 2.17 19.09
C GLU A 417 29.41 2.51 19.47
N HIS A 418 30.23 2.71 18.44
CA HIS A 418 31.66 3.05 18.64
C HIS A 418 31.86 4.53 18.39
N LEU A 419 32.24 5.28 19.43
CA LEU A 419 32.50 6.72 19.41
C LEU A 419 33.98 6.97 19.63
N GLY A 420 34.78 6.98 18.59
CA GLY A 420 36.22 7.13 18.69
C GLY A 420 36.86 6.06 19.59
N THR A 421 37.45 6.47 20.72
CA THR A 421 38.08 5.56 21.70
C THR A 421 37.12 4.94 22.70
N ARG A 422 35.83 5.39 22.71
CA ARG A 422 34.78 4.87 23.58
C ARG A 422 33.83 3.94 22.84
N SER A 423 33.41 2.88 23.49
CA SER A 423 32.26 2.04 23.03
C SER A 423 31.09 2.25 23.98
N VAL A 424 29.90 2.43 23.45
CA VAL A 424 28.66 2.56 24.21
C VAL A 424 27.81 1.32 23.99
N ILE A 425 27.47 0.62 25.06
CA ILE A 425 26.57 -0.53 25.07
C ILE A 425 25.28 -0.06 25.70
N VAL A 426 24.21 0.01 24.91
CA VAL A 426 22.88 0.36 25.39
C VAL A 426 22.06 -0.90 25.58
N LEU A 427 21.70 -1.16 26.84
CA LEU A 427 20.86 -2.30 27.24
C LEU A 427 19.47 -1.78 27.60
N TRP A 428 18.43 -2.45 27.14
CA TRP A 428 17.09 -2.00 27.44
C TRP A 428 16.16 -3.11 27.91
N GLY A 429 15.23 -2.71 28.77
CA GLY A 429 14.20 -3.58 29.36
C GLY A 429 13.08 -2.76 29.96
N GLU A 430 12.14 -3.45 30.60
CA GLU A 430 11.05 -2.81 31.34
C GLU A 430 11.45 -2.60 32.81
N PRO A 431 10.96 -1.54 33.47
CA PRO A 431 11.24 -1.28 34.88
C PRO A 431 10.91 -2.50 35.75
N GLY A 432 11.82 -2.82 36.69
CA GLY A 432 11.70 -3.98 37.57
C GLY A 432 12.27 -5.29 37.03
N GLN A 433 12.61 -5.35 35.71
CA GLN A 433 13.30 -6.52 35.15
C GLN A 433 14.77 -6.55 35.56
N LYS A 434 15.29 -7.75 35.81
CA LYS A 434 16.68 -7.98 36.23
C LYS A 434 17.56 -8.24 34.99
N LEU A 435 18.57 -7.41 34.83
CA LEU A 435 19.61 -7.52 33.81
C LEU A 435 20.77 -8.38 34.32
N HIS A 436 21.23 -9.33 33.51
CA HIS A 436 22.54 -9.96 33.63
C HIS A 436 23.26 -9.90 32.27
N PHE A 437 24.41 -9.24 32.28
CA PHE A 437 25.31 -9.19 31.12
C PHE A 437 26.59 -9.92 31.49
N TYR A 438 26.84 -11.06 30.87
CA TYR A 438 28.04 -11.87 31.05
C TYR A 438 29.08 -11.44 30.02
N GLY A 439 30.16 -10.80 30.47
CA GLY A 439 31.26 -10.34 29.62
C GLY A 439 32.50 -11.21 29.73
N SER A 440 33.26 -11.35 28.65
CA SER A 440 34.63 -11.89 28.70
C SER A 440 35.61 -10.74 28.95
N GLY A 441 36.79 -11.08 29.45
CA GLY A 441 37.86 -10.12 29.73
C GLY A 441 37.76 -9.45 31.11
N THR A 442 38.67 -8.51 31.40
CA THR A 442 38.75 -7.78 32.67
C THR A 442 38.15 -6.41 32.48
N LEU A 443 37.26 -6.04 33.40
CA LEU A 443 36.56 -4.76 33.40
C LEU A 443 36.98 -3.92 34.65
N ASP A 444 37.67 -2.83 34.43
CA ASP A 444 38.00 -1.88 35.49
C ASP A 444 36.93 -0.81 35.61
N VAL A 445 36.15 -0.85 36.69
CA VAL A 445 35.09 0.13 36.95
C VAL A 445 35.64 1.49 37.29
N VAL A 446 35.33 2.52 36.49
CA VAL A 446 35.72 3.89 36.68
C VAL A 446 34.67 4.66 37.53
N SER A 447 33.40 4.49 37.15
CA SER A 447 32.28 5.13 37.86
C SER A 447 30.97 4.42 37.57
N ARG A 448 30.02 4.52 38.53
CA ARG A 448 28.63 4.04 38.36
C ARG A 448 27.65 5.06 38.93
N SER A 449 26.47 5.16 38.33
CA SER A 449 25.41 6.09 38.74
C SER A 449 24.57 5.56 39.93
N SER A 450 24.68 4.29 40.27
CA SER A 450 23.87 3.62 41.29
C SER A 450 24.66 2.46 41.88
N ASP A 451 24.52 2.28 43.20
CA ASP A 451 25.09 1.12 43.93
C ASP A 451 24.36 -0.19 43.63
N GLN A 452 23.19 -0.12 42.95
CA GLN A 452 22.44 -1.30 42.46
C GLN A 452 23.08 -1.90 41.20
N ILE A 453 24.04 -1.24 40.57
CA ILE A 453 24.82 -1.81 39.48
C ILE A 453 25.99 -2.58 40.11
N LEU A 454 25.92 -3.91 40.02
CA LEU A 454 26.94 -4.79 40.55
C LEU A 454 27.81 -5.35 39.40
N VAL A 455 29.12 -5.39 39.67
CA VAL A 455 30.08 -6.05 38.79
C VAL A 455 30.83 -7.07 39.58
N GLU A 456 30.69 -8.32 39.24
CA GLU A 456 31.35 -9.46 39.86
C GLU A 456 32.33 -10.08 38.87
N HIS A 457 33.60 -10.25 39.31
CA HIS A 457 34.58 -10.92 38.46
C HIS A 457 34.53 -12.42 38.65
N GLU A 458 34.58 -13.11 37.56
CA GLU A 458 34.54 -14.58 37.48
C GLU A 458 35.77 -15.11 36.72
N ARG A 459 35.99 -16.43 36.80
CA ARG A 459 37.09 -17.09 36.08
C ARG A 459 37.07 -16.88 34.56
N LYS A 460 35.87 -16.73 33.96
CA LYS A 460 35.66 -16.52 32.52
C LYS A 460 35.49 -15.04 32.13
N GLY A 461 35.57 -14.09 33.06
CA GLY A 461 35.35 -12.66 32.80
C GLY A 461 34.60 -12.00 33.97
N PHE A 462 33.48 -11.36 33.69
CA PHE A 462 32.66 -10.66 34.69
C PHE A 462 31.15 -10.82 34.43
N VAL A 463 30.36 -10.57 35.49
CA VAL A 463 28.91 -10.43 35.38
C VAL A 463 28.53 -9.02 35.82
N LEU A 464 27.85 -8.28 34.93
CA LEU A 464 27.19 -7.03 35.25
C LEU A 464 25.72 -7.32 35.56
N SER A 465 25.29 -7.04 36.80
CA SER A 465 23.91 -7.17 37.24
C SER A 465 23.31 -5.84 37.59
N ALA A 466 22.07 -5.59 37.18
CA ALA A 466 21.30 -4.40 37.50
C ALA A 466 19.80 -4.70 37.43
N GLU A 467 18.97 -3.79 37.90
CA GLU A 467 17.54 -3.80 37.70
C GLU A 467 17.14 -2.54 36.89
N PHE A 468 16.34 -2.72 35.85
CA PHE A 468 15.87 -1.59 35.05
C PHE A 468 14.95 -0.69 35.89
N SER A 469 15.17 0.60 35.79
CA SER A 469 14.39 1.63 36.48
C SER A 469 13.89 2.71 35.51
N ASN A 470 12.95 3.52 35.95
CA ASN A 470 12.47 4.67 35.14
C ASN A 470 13.55 5.73 34.86
N ARG A 471 14.65 5.68 35.57
CA ARG A 471 15.82 6.54 35.35
C ARG A 471 16.91 5.76 34.65
N ALA A 472 17.58 6.40 33.71
CA ALA A 472 18.75 5.83 33.07
C ALA A 472 19.84 5.56 34.09
N GLN A 473 20.45 4.38 34.01
CA GLN A 473 21.59 4.01 34.83
C GLN A 473 22.82 3.86 33.95
N ARG A 474 24.01 4.13 34.51
CA ARG A 474 25.25 4.11 33.76
C ARG A 474 26.40 3.51 34.56
N LEU A 475 27.24 2.75 33.82
CA LEU A 475 28.51 2.25 34.30
C LEU A 475 29.59 2.61 33.27
N LEU A 476 30.58 3.41 33.69
CA LEU A 476 31.79 3.67 32.92
C LEU A 476 32.89 2.72 33.40
N ALA A 477 33.49 2.01 32.48
CA ALA A 477 34.58 1.10 32.77
C ALA A 477 35.65 1.17 31.68
N LYS A 478 36.81 0.60 31.96
CA LYS A 478 37.92 0.41 31.01
C LYS A 478 38.16 -1.07 30.77
N VAL A 479 38.33 -1.41 29.50
CA VAL A 479 38.75 -2.75 29.06
C VAL A 479 40.19 -2.65 28.59
N MET A 480 41.05 -3.47 29.18
CA MET A 480 42.45 -3.54 28.83
C MET A 480 42.68 -4.51 27.66
N PHE A 481 43.58 -4.18 26.76
CA PHE A 481 44.05 -5.02 25.68
C PHE A 481 45.53 -4.80 25.42
N GLU A 482 46.19 -5.70 24.66
CA GLU A 482 47.65 -5.67 24.42
C GLU A 482 48.16 -4.33 23.87
N ALA A 483 47.38 -3.65 23.04
CA ALA A 483 47.72 -2.39 22.39
C ALA A 483 47.25 -1.14 23.18
N GLY A 484 46.64 -1.26 24.37
CA GLY A 484 46.15 -0.14 25.16
C GLY A 484 44.88 -0.42 25.95
N GLN A 485 44.06 0.61 26.11
CA GLN A 485 42.76 0.51 26.82
C GLN A 485 41.65 1.19 26.02
N ARG A 486 40.42 0.70 26.16
CA ARG A 486 39.22 1.32 25.59
C ARG A 486 38.21 1.59 26.69
N GLU A 487 37.61 2.76 26.67
CA GLU A 487 36.48 3.07 27.54
C GLU A 487 35.21 2.38 27.04
N VAL A 488 34.48 1.76 27.94
CA VAL A 488 33.18 1.15 27.69
C VAL A 488 32.16 1.80 28.63
N LEU A 489 31.16 2.39 28.05
CA LEU A 489 30.03 2.97 28.75
C LEU A 489 28.79 2.06 28.60
N PHE A 490 28.34 1.46 29.68
CA PHE A 490 27.06 0.76 29.73
C PHE A 490 25.96 1.76 30.10
N LEU A 491 24.95 1.84 29.25
CA LEU A 491 23.72 2.58 29.49
C LEU A 491 22.58 1.57 29.66
N ILE A 492 21.98 1.56 30.87
CA ILE A 492 20.87 0.66 31.24
C ILE A 492 19.63 1.54 31.31
N VAL A 493 18.73 1.35 30.34
CA VAL A 493 17.62 2.27 30.09
C VAL A 493 16.30 1.53 29.85
N THR A 494 15.20 2.24 29.93
CA THR A 494 13.91 1.68 29.50
C THR A 494 13.87 1.47 28.00
N ARG A 495 13.07 0.52 27.52
CA ARG A 495 12.82 0.31 26.09
C ARG A 495 12.39 1.63 25.43
N HIS A 496 11.46 2.35 26.04
CA HIS A 496 10.96 3.63 25.52
C HIS A 496 12.09 4.67 25.29
N LEU A 497 13.05 4.79 26.22
CA LEU A 497 14.18 5.71 26.06
C LEU A 497 15.13 5.23 24.94
N ALA A 498 15.34 3.92 24.80
CA ALA A 498 16.15 3.36 23.73
C ALA A 498 15.51 3.52 22.33
N GLU A 499 14.19 3.39 22.21
CA GLU A 499 13.44 3.62 20.98
C GLU A 499 13.54 5.08 20.50
N GLN A 500 13.62 6.02 21.44
CA GLN A 500 13.82 7.43 21.15
C GLN A 500 15.30 7.78 21.09
N SER A 501 16.03 7.17 20.18
CA SER A 501 17.48 7.39 20.02
C SER A 501 17.85 7.86 18.62
N SER A 502 18.81 8.75 18.54
CA SER A 502 19.42 9.26 17.30
C SER A 502 20.93 9.12 17.34
N PHE A 503 21.54 8.80 16.19
CA PHE A 503 22.98 8.62 16.07
C PHE A 503 23.55 9.37 14.87
N ASP A 504 24.63 10.12 15.09
CA ASP A 504 25.44 10.76 14.04
C ASP A 504 26.80 10.05 13.93
N PRO A 505 26.99 9.14 12.97
CA PRO A 505 28.26 8.44 12.80
C PRO A 505 29.39 9.37 12.39
N ALA A 506 29.11 10.48 11.70
CA ALA A 506 30.14 11.43 11.24
C ALA A 506 30.74 12.23 12.37
N LYS A 507 29.97 12.46 13.43
CA LYS A 507 30.44 13.19 14.63
C LYS A 507 30.64 12.29 15.84
N GLY A 508 30.41 10.99 15.72
CA GLY A 508 30.49 10.06 16.82
C GLY A 508 29.61 10.50 18.02
N ARG A 509 28.33 10.82 17.76
CA ARG A 509 27.40 11.29 18.80
C ARG A 509 26.14 10.43 18.85
N LEU A 510 25.84 9.89 20.02
CA LEU A 510 24.59 9.21 20.34
C LEU A 510 23.73 10.09 21.24
N VAL A 511 22.45 10.23 20.90
CA VAL A 511 21.45 10.93 21.73
C VAL A 511 20.32 9.96 22.04
N LEU A 512 19.96 9.81 23.32
CA LEU A 512 18.78 9.10 23.79
C LEU A 512 17.74 10.11 24.30
N GLY A 513 16.46 9.81 24.14
CA GLY A 513 15.33 10.66 24.56
C GLY A 513 14.75 11.50 23.43
N SER A 514 15.34 11.46 22.24
CA SER A 514 14.75 12.03 21.02
C SER A 514 15.12 11.21 19.80
N SER A 515 14.11 10.86 19.02
CA SER A 515 14.28 10.20 17.73
C SER A 515 14.48 11.17 16.56
N GLU A 516 14.37 12.48 16.83
CA GLU A 516 14.52 13.55 15.83
C GLU A 516 15.53 14.60 16.33
N VAL A 517 16.77 14.46 15.87
CA VAL A 517 17.87 15.34 16.26
C VAL A 517 18.48 16.00 15.03
N ASP A 518 18.52 17.34 15.05
CA ASP A 518 19.34 18.11 14.13
C ASP A 518 20.74 18.29 14.74
N PHE A 519 21.64 17.38 14.41
CA PHE A 519 23.01 17.41 14.92
C PHE A 519 23.82 18.64 14.45
N SER A 520 23.43 19.27 13.35
CA SER A 520 24.10 20.48 12.85
C SER A 520 23.79 21.71 13.70
N ARG A 521 22.54 21.84 14.14
CA ARG A 521 22.03 22.89 15.01
C ARG A 521 22.17 22.54 16.50
N LYS A 522 22.47 21.28 16.82
CA LYS A 522 22.45 20.71 18.18
C LYS A 522 21.07 20.84 18.84
N MET A 523 20.01 20.55 18.10
CA MET A 523 18.62 20.64 18.57
C MET A 523 17.97 19.29 18.52
N ALA A 524 17.20 18.94 19.55
CA ALA A 524 16.37 17.76 19.65
C ALA A 524 14.89 18.16 19.66
N ARG A 525 14.04 17.44 18.91
CA ARG A 525 12.60 17.55 19.04
C ARG A 525 12.11 16.63 20.14
N LEU A 526 11.33 17.18 21.06
CA LEU A 526 10.78 16.45 22.20
C LEU A 526 9.27 16.26 22.02
N GLU A 527 8.84 15.03 22.16
CA GLU A 527 7.42 14.72 22.34
C GLU A 527 6.93 15.34 23.67
N PRO A 528 5.63 15.64 23.80
CA PRO A 528 5.04 16.17 25.03
C PRO A 528 5.29 15.29 26.25
N GLY A 529 5.42 15.91 27.40
CA GLY A 529 5.68 15.26 28.68
C GLY A 529 7.11 15.50 29.21
N SER A 530 7.42 14.90 30.34
CA SER A 530 8.75 14.96 30.92
C SER A 530 9.69 14.00 30.20
N ARG A 531 10.84 14.50 29.78
CA ARG A 531 11.80 13.77 28.96
C ARG A 531 13.21 13.92 29.52
N THR A 532 13.95 12.82 29.45
CA THR A 532 15.40 12.81 29.71
C THR A 532 16.11 12.82 28.36
N LEU A 533 17.01 13.78 28.15
CA LEU A 533 17.96 13.77 27.06
C LEU A 533 19.33 13.35 27.56
N ILE A 534 19.90 12.33 26.92
CA ILE A 534 21.25 11.87 27.19
C ILE A 534 22.07 12.06 25.92
N SER A 535 23.11 12.85 25.94
CA SER A 535 24.05 13.04 24.83
C SER A 535 25.40 12.43 25.20
N VAL A 536 25.86 11.51 24.32
CA VAL A 536 27.16 10.84 24.49
C VAL A 536 28.02 11.14 23.28
N GLU A 537 29.21 11.69 23.53
CA GLU A 537 30.30 11.83 22.57
C GLU A 537 31.52 11.05 23.08
N GLU A 538 32.61 11.04 22.32
CA GLU A 538 33.83 10.30 22.69
C GLU A 538 34.32 10.59 24.14
N ALA A 539 34.41 11.84 24.51
CA ALA A 539 34.92 12.25 25.81
C ALA A 539 33.86 12.80 26.80
N THR A 540 32.63 12.99 26.31
CA THR A 540 31.58 13.66 27.09
C THR A 540 30.34 12.81 27.25
N LEU A 541 29.68 12.93 28.38
CA LEU A 541 28.37 12.43 28.70
C LEU A 541 27.60 13.53 29.39
N ALA A 542 26.52 13.97 28.80
CA ALA A 542 25.64 14.99 29.38
C ALA A 542 24.22 14.45 29.47
N GLU A 543 23.52 14.80 30.53
CA GLU A 543 22.13 14.43 30.78
C GLU A 543 21.36 15.67 31.25
N ASP A 544 20.19 15.88 30.69
CA ASP A 544 19.29 16.96 31.08
C ASP A 544 17.83 16.52 31.08
N TYR A 545 17.00 17.23 31.86
CA TYR A 545 15.56 16.92 31.97
C TYR A 545 14.75 18.09 31.44
N PHE A 546 13.80 17.75 30.61
CA PHE A 546 12.90 18.70 29.96
C PHE A 546 11.46 18.35 30.23
N THR A 547 10.61 19.37 30.32
CA THR A 547 9.15 19.20 30.29
C THR A 547 8.62 19.86 29.02
N ALA A 548 8.31 19.07 28.02
CA ALA A 548 7.73 19.57 26.78
C ALA A 548 6.21 19.65 26.89
N VAL A 549 5.65 20.79 26.50
CA VAL A 549 4.21 21.00 26.46
C VAL A 549 3.70 20.61 25.07
N ALA A 550 2.54 19.93 25.01
CA ALA A 550 1.88 19.68 23.75
C ALA A 550 1.48 20.99 23.11
N PRO A 551 2.01 21.35 21.93
CA PRO A 551 1.58 22.58 21.29
C PRO A 551 0.15 22.42 20.78
N GLU A 552 -0.69 23.45 20.98
CA GLU A 552 -2.09 23.41 20.56
C GLU A 552 -2.23 23.48 19.04
N ALA A 553 -3.03 22.59 18.47
CA ALA A 553 -3.40 22.63 17.08
C ALA A 553 -4.34 23.81 16.83
N LYS A 554 -4.13 24.52 15.71
CA LYS A 554 -4.96 25.67 15.34
C LYS A 554 -6.01 25.23 14.31
N VAL A 555 -7.29 25.31 14.68
CA VAL A 555 -8.39 25.05 13.77
C VAL A 555 -8.83 26.34 13.10
N VAL A 556 -8.85 26.33 11.76
CA VAL A 556 -9.32 27.44 10.92
C VAL A 556 -10.55 26.99 10.14
N LYS A 557 -11.70 27.63 10.36
CA LYS A 557 -12.89 27.38 9.57
C LYS A 557 -12.75 28.01 8.19
N ALA A 558 -13.03 27.23 7.15
CA ALA A 558 -13.13 27.75 5.80
C ALA A 558 -14.45 28.52 5.63
N GLN A 559 -14.37 29.71 5.08
CA GLN A 559 -15.53 30.57 4.86
C GLN A 559 -16.13 30.27 3.50
N PRO A 560 -17.43 29.94 3.39
CA PRO A 560 -18.09 29.77 2.09
C PRO A 560 -17.89 30.99 1.19
N ALA A 561 -17.43 30.78 -0.02
CA ALA A 561 -17.16 31.84 -1.00
C ALA A 561 -18.09 31.78 -2.22
N GLY A 562 -18.80 30.69 -2.42
CA GLY A 562 -19.79 30.56 -3.47
C GLY A 562 -20.21 29.15 -3.80
N LEU A 563 -21.29 29.04 -4.56
CA LEU A 563 -21.85 27.81 -5.10
C LEU A 563 -21.99 27.92 -6.62
N LEU A 564 -21.62 26.90 -7.34
CA LEU A 564 -21.86 26.78 -8.78
C LEU A 564 -22.75 25.55 -9.00
N GLU A 565 -24.06 25.79 -8.98
CA GLU A 565 -25.07 24.75 -9.01
C GLU A 565 -25.26 24.15 -10.40
N GLU A 566 -25.95 23.03 -10.48
CA GLU A 566 -26.27 22.29 -11.70
C GLU A 566 -26.79 23.18 -12.84
N THR A 567 -27.63 24.15 -12.57
CA THR A 567 -28.21 25.04 -13.60
C THR A 567 -27.15 25.88 -14.33
N ALA A 568 -26.12 26.32 -13.62
CA ALA A 568 -25.02 27.09 -14.21
C ALA A 568 -24.10 26.18 -15.06
N LEU A 569 -23.84 24.96 -14.59
CA LEU A 569 -23.03 23.97 -15.29
C LEU A 569 -23.74 23.47 -16.55
N LEU A 570 -25.06 23.26 -16.51
CA LEU A 570 -25.88 22.89 -17.67
C LEU A 570 -25.86 23.96 -18.76
N LYS A 571 -26.04 25.24 -18.42
CA LYS A 571 -25.92 26.34 -19.39
C LYS A 571 -24.57 26.36 -20.09
N ARG A 572 -23.50 26.00 -19.38
CA ARG A 572 -22.17 25.87 -19.99
C ARG A 572 -22.09 24.67 -20.93
N ALA A 573 -22.63 23.52 -20.53
CA ALA A 573 -22.70 22.35 -21.40
C ALA A 573 -23.49 22.64 -22.68
N GLU A 574 -24.65 23.31 -22.56
CA GLU A 574 -25.49 23.72 -23.69
C GLU A 574 -24.77 24.71 -24.65
N ALA A 575 -23.96 25.62 -24.10
CA ALA A 575 -23.22 26.60 -24.87
C ALA A 575 -21.95 26.03 -25.57
N ARG A 576 -21.59 24.79 -25.33
CA ARG A 576 -20.41 24.17 -25.97
C ARG A 576 -20.65 23.88 -27.45
N THR A 577 -19.59 24.03 -28.23
CA THR A 577 -19.62 23.81 -29.69
C THR A 577 -18.77 22.59 -30.10
N ASP A 578 -18.04 21.96 -29.15
CA ASP A 578 -17.10 20.86 -29.36
C ASP A 578 -17.70 19.48 -29.15
N TRP A 579 -19.01 19.33 -29.25
CA TRP A 579 -19.70 18.05 -29.24
C TRP A 579 -19.27 17.20 -30.44
N ALA A 580 -18.84 15.95 -30.13
CA ALA A 580 -18.42 14.99 -31.14
C ALA A 580 -19.21 13.67 -30.99
N PRO A 581 -19.42 12.90 -32.07
CA PRO A 581 -20.11 11.62 -32.01
C PRO A 581 -19.45 10.68 -30.99
N PHE A 582 -20.27 10.09 -30.14
CA PHE A 582 -19.84 9.15 -29.12
C PHE A 582 -20.14 7.71 -29.50
N SER A 583 -19.17 6.82 -29.39
CA SER A 583 -19.30 5.40 -29.73
C SER A 583 -19.52 4.56 -28.48
N VAL A 584 -20.72 3.98 -28.35
CA VAL A 584 -21.01 3.01 -27.29
C VAL A 584 -20.07 1.79 -27.40
N GLY A 585 -19.57 1.29 -26.27
CA GLY A 585 -18.67 0.14 -26.20
C GLY A 585 -17.18 0.46 -26.32
N LYS A 586 -16.83 1.72 -26.59
CA LYS A 586 -15.45 2.16 -26.58
C LYS A 586 -15.09 2.82 -25.24
N ASP A 587 -13.84 2.61 -24.80
CA ASP A 587 -13.29 3.33 -23.66
C ASP A 587 -13.26 4.85 -23.93
N LEU A 588 -13.34 5.66 -22.87
CA LEU A 588 -13.23 7.13 -22.99
C LEU A 588 -11.92 7.55 -23.68
N ALA A 589 -10.81 6.88 -23.36
CA ALA A 589 -9.52 7.16 -23.97
C ALA A 589 -9.48 6.79 -25.46
N GLU A 590 -10.19 5.73 -25.91
CA GLU A 590 -10.34 5.35 -27.31
C GLU A 590 -11.06 6.43 -28.13
N GLN A 591 -11.76 7.33 -27.46
CA GLN A 591 -12.52 8.43 -28.05
C GLN A 591 -11.86 9.80 -27.85
N GLY A 592 -10.61 9.79 -27.36
CA GLY A 592 -9.80 11.00 -27.15
C GLY A 592 -10.07 11.74 -25.83
N TYR A 593 -10.85 11.16 -24.91
CA TYR A 593 -11.08 11.73 -23.59
C TYR A 593 -10.02 11.21 -22.61
N HIS A 594 -9.11 12.08 -22.22
CA HIS A 594 -8.02 11.75 -21.26
C HIS A 594 -8.38 12.09 -19.81
N THR A 595 -9.61 12.55 -19.59
CA THR A 595 -10.14 12.89 -18.27
C THR A 595 -11.21 11.88 -17.85
N ASP A 596 -11.40 11.71 -16.55
CA ASP A 596 -12.40 10.80 -16.01
C ASP A 596 -13.82 11.40 -16.02
N ARG A 597 -13.99 12.65 -16.50
CA ARG A 597 -15.28 13.37 -16.55
C ARG A 597 -15.61 13.82 -17.96
N VAL A 598 -16.81 13.42 -18.42
CA VAL A 598 -17.27 13.66 -19.80
C VAL A 598 -18.76 14.00 -19.80
N TRP A 599 -19.16 15.01 -20.54
CA TRP A 599 -20.56 15.20 -20.87
C TRP A 599 -20.97 14.26 -22.00
N VAL A 600 -22.07 13.51 -21.81
CA VAL A 600 -22.68 12.64 -22.84
C VAL A 600 -24.09 13.08 -23.07
N ARG A 601 -24.47 13.33 -24.30
CA ARG A 601 -25.80 13.78 -24.70
C ARG A 601 -26.49 12.73 -25.56
N LEU A 602 -27.67 12.30 -25.15
CA LEU A 602 -28.53 11.36 -25.89
C LEU A 602 -29.74 12.12 -26.46
N ARG A 603 -29.90 12.13 -27.76
CA ARG A 603 -31.04 12.70 -28.45
C ARG A 603 -31.87 11.60 -29.10
N PHE A 604 -33.16 11.50 -28.76
CA PHE A 604 -34.04 10.47 -29.25
C PHE A 604 -35.49 10.99 -29.44
N ASN A 605 -36.26 10.29 -30.29
CA ASN A 605 -37.65 10.62 -30.56
C ASN A 605 -38.60 9.77 -29.65
N ALA A 606 -39.60 10.42 -29.07
CA ALA A 606 -40.73 9.76 -28.42
C ALA A 606 -42.01 9.96 -29.24
N ALA A 607 -42.75 8.86 -29.50
CA ALA A 607 -43.94 8.89 -30.28
C ALA A 607 -45.07 9.73 -29.60
N GLN A 608 -45.11 9.71 -28.26
CA GLN A 608 -46.09 10.41 -27.46
C GLN A 608 -45.45 10.92 -26.16
N ALA A 609 -46.10 11.89 -25.53
CA ALA A 609 -45.73 12.37 -24.21
C ALA A 609 -46.03 11.28 -23.17
N GLY A 610 -45.21 11.23 -22.13
CA GLY A 610 -45.35 10.22 -21.06
C GLY A 610 -44.07 10.09 -20.21
N LYS A 611 -43.85 8.91 -19.71
CA LYS A 611 -42.68 8.55 -18.90
C LYS A 611 -41.97 7.36 -19.59
N LYS A 612 -40.69 7.48 -19.79
CA LYS A 612 -39.81 6.36 -20.19
C LYS A 612 -39.01 5.90 -18.99
N HIS A 613 -38.84 4.59 -18.90
CA HIS A 613 -37.97 3.96 -17.92
C HIS A 613 -36.74 3.46 -18.66
N LEU A 614 -35.59 4.11 -18.45
CA LEU A 614 -34.35 3.82 -19.14
C LEU A 614 -33.44 2.97 -18.28
N ILE A 615 -32.80 1.94 -18.89
CA ILE A 615 -31.80 1.10 -18.21
C ILE A 615 -30.44 1.32 -18.86
N PHE A 616 -29.41 1.50 -18.02
CA PHE A 616 -28.02 1.77 -18.36
C PHE A 616 -27.10 0.62 -17.89
N PRO A 617 -27.16 -0.55 -18.50
CA PRO A 617 -26.48 -1.75 -17.99
C PRO A 617 -24.95 -1.65 -18.04
N GLY A 618 -24.41 -0.82 -18.91
CA GLY A 618 -22.96 -0.65 -19.13
C GLY A 618 -22.45 0.77 -18.89
N LEU A 619 -23.03 1.50 -17.95
CA LEU A 619 -22.51 2.80 -17.54
C LEU A 619 -21.44 2.62 -16.45
N GLU A 620 -20.21 2.95 -16.78
CA GLU A 620 -19.04 2.82 -15.91
C GLU A 620 -18.38 4.20 -15.65
N ASP A 621 -18.41 4.79 -14.42
CA ASP A 621 -18.97 4.18 -13.20
C ASP A 621 -20.32 4.82 -12.82
N GLN A 622 -20.51 6.13 -13.04
CA GLN A 622 -21.67 6.91 -12.66
C GLN A 622 -21.91 8.08 -13.60
N ALA A 623 -23.16 8.52 -13.69
CA ALA A 623 -23.49 9.81 -14.29
C ALA A 623 -24.60 10.54 -13.50
N ALA A 624 -24.44 11.86 -13.39
CA ALA A 624 -25.56 12.74 -13.03
C ALA A 624 -26.41 12.99 -14.28
N ALA A 625 -27.70 12.69 -14.19
CA ALA A 625 -28.63 12.75 -15.31
C ALA A 625 -29.50 14.03 -15.25
N PHE A 626 -29.60 14.71 -16.41
CA PHE A 626 -30.33 15.96 -16.53
C PHE A 626 -31.27 15.95 -17.75
N HIS A 627 -32.47 16.49 -17.55
CA HIS A 627 -33.42 16.68 -18.63
C HIS A 627 -34.11 18.03 -18.51
N LYS A 628 -34.15 18.82 -19.57
CA LYS A 628 -34.73 20.18 -19.58
C LYS A 628 -34.25 21.07 -18.43
N GLY A 629 -32.96 21.03 -18.14
CA GLY A 629 -32.37 21.81 -17.06
C GLY A 629 -32.64 21.31 -15.63
N GLN A 630 -33.27 20.16 -15.48
CA GLN A 630 -33.59 19.57 -14.17
C GLN A 630 -32.69 18.36 -13.90
N PHE A 631 -32.13 18.31 -12.69
CA PHE A 631 -31.42 17.12 -12.18
C PHE A 631 -32.43 16.01 -11.87
N LEU A 632 -32.29 14.85 -12.51
CA LEU A 632 -33.16 13.70 -12.34
C LEU A 632 -32.64 12.73 -11.27
N GLY A 633 -31.34 12.65 -11.09
CA GLY A 633 -30.69 11.74 -10.16
C GLY A 633 -29.33 11.27 -10.68
N LEU A 634 -28.74 10.36 -9.93
CA LEU A 634 -27.52 9.67 -10.29
C LEU A 634 -27.88 8.31 -10.87
N VAL A 635 -27.21 7.90 -11.95
CA VAL A 635 -27.35 6.58 -12.58
C VAL A 635 -25.97 5.95 -12.72
N GLY A 636 -25.92 4.61 -12.58
CA GLY A 636 -24.67 3.85 -12.67
C GLY A 636 -24.42 2.94 -11.46
N ARG A 637 -23.32 2.20 -11.46
CA ARG A 637 -23.03 1.16 -10.47
C ARG A 637 -22.68 1.67 -9.08
N LEU A 638 -22.29 2.93 -8.96
CA LEU A 638 -21.83 3.50 -7.68
C LEU A 638 -22.99 3.89 -6.75
N GLY A 639 -23.98 3.02 -6.60
CA GLY A 639 -24.93 3.08 -5.51
C GLY A 639 -26.25 3.77 -5.77
N THR A 640 -26.52 4.13 -7.03
CA THR A 640 -27.77 4.83 -7.40
C THR A 640 -28.72 3.96 -8.24
N GLY A 641 -28.26 2.84 -8.75
CA GLY A 641 -29.02 1.96 -9.64
C GLY A 641 -28.70 2.17 -11.12
N LEU A 642 -29.08 1.21 -11.93
CA LEU A 642 -28.84 1.21 -13.38
C LEU A 642 -30.02 1.80 -14.16
N ASP A 643 -31.05 2.27 -13.49
CA ASP A 643 -32.30 2.71 -14.07
C ASP A 643 -32.58 4.19 -13.82
N LEU A 644 -33.34 4.78 -14.72
CA LEU A 644 -33.72 6.19 -14.66
C LEU A 644 -35.11 6.40 -15.25
N ASP A 645 -35.97 7.03 -14.50
CA ASP A 645 -37.27 7.49 -14.96
C ASP A 645 -37.18 8.87 -15.63
N LEU A 646 -37.58 8.96 -16.90
CA LEU A 646 -37.45 10.16 -17.70
C LEU A 646 -38.84 10.65 -18.20
N PRO A 647 -39.30 11.85 -17.82
CA PRO A 647 -40.51 12.44 -18.42
C PRO A 647 -40.22 12.91 -19.84
N VAL A 648 -40.98 12.45 -20.84
CA VAL A 648 -40.79 12.78 -22.25
C VAL A 648 -41.98 13.54 -22.83
N LYS A 649 -41.71 14.35 -23.85
CA LYS A 649 -42.76 14.93 -24.75
C LYS A 649 -42.74 14.19 -26.08
N ALA A 650 -43.82 14.30 -26.85
CA ALA A 650 -43.83 13.84 -28.23
C ALA A 650 -42.79 14.60 -29.05
N GLY A 651 -42.08 13.91 -29.94
CA GLY A 651 -40.97 14.43 -30.72
C GLY A 651 -39.62 14.26 -30.03
N VAL A 652 -38.68 15.15 -30.36
CA VAL A 652 -37.30 15.07 -29.89
C VAL A 652 -37.17 15.37 -28.39
N ASN A 653 -36.48 14.50 -27.70
CA ASN A 653 -36.09 14.61 -26.30
C ASN A 653 -34.56 14.53 -26.20
N GLU A 654 -34.00 15.21 -25.23
CA GLU A 654 -32.59 15.22 -24.92
C GLU A 654 -32.37 14.84 -23.45
N LEU A 655 -31.48 13.88 -23.23
CA LEU A 655 -30.96 13.50 -21.92
C LEU A 655 -29.47 13.84 -21.89
N LEU A 656 -29.07 14.64 -20.92
CA LEU A 656 -27.67 14.99 -20.70
C LEU A 656 -27.13 14.25 -19.48
N LEU A 657 -26.00 13.62 -19.62
CA LEU A 657 -25.31 12.86 -18.58
C LEU A 657 -23.95 13.53 -18.28
N ALA A 658 -23.71 13.90 -17.04
CA ALA A 658 -22.37 14.23 -16.54
C ALA A 658 -21.72 12.92 -16.05
N LEU A 659 -21.01 12.25 -16.94
CA LEU A 659 -20.36 10.98 -16.65
C LEU A 659 -19.07 11.21 -15.86
N HIS A 660 -18.87 10.40 -14.80
CA HIS A 660 -17.65 10.37 -14.00
C HIS A 660 -17.16 8.93 -13.82
N ALA A 661 -15.91 8.69 -14.22
CA ALA A 661 -15.19 7.44 -14.03
C ALA A 661 -14.28 7.57 -12.79
N PHE A 662 -14.50 6.76 -11.76
CA PHE A 662 -13.84 6.88 -10.44
C PHE A 662 -12.49 6.15 -10.32
N GLY A 663 -11.80 5.92 -11.41
CA GLY A 663 -10.52 5.19 -11.44
C GLY A 663 -10.69 3.75 -11.90
N ARG A 664 -9.55 3.08 -12.11
CA ARG A 664 -9.49 1.73 -12.67
C ARG A 664 -8.93 0.74 -11.66
N TYR A 665 -9.24 -0.54 -11.85
CA TYR A 665 -8.68 -1.59 -11.01
C TYR A 665 -7.16 -1.56 -11.04
N SER A 666 -6.56 -1.63 -9.85
CA SER A 666 -5.11 -1.63 -9.67
C SER A 666 -4.46 -2.98 -9.92
N GLU A 667 -5.25 -4.04 -9.93
CA GLU A 667 -4.79 -5.43 -10.06
C GLU A 667 -5.95 -6.38 -10.44
N GLY A 668 -5.62 -7.67 -10.64
CA GLY A 668 -6.58 -8.75 -10.81
C GLY A 668 -7.13 -8.90 -12.21
N SER A 669 -8.17 -9.71 -12.34
CA SER A 669 -8.79 -10.06 -13.61
C SER A 669 -9.50 -8.90 -14.33
N LYS A 670 -9.79 -7.84 -13.58
CA LYS A 670 -10.41 -6.60 -14.11
C LYS A 670 -9.40 -5.52 -14.50
N LEU A 671 -8.12 -5.81 -14.42
CA LEU A 671 -7.08 -4.91 -14.90
C LEU A 671 -7.30 -4.62 -16.40
N GLY A 672 -7.38 -3.35 -16.76
CA GLY A 672 -7.72 -2.93 -18.12
C GLY A 672 -9.22 -2.81 -18.40
N GLU A 673 -10.06 -2.71 -17.35
CA GLU A 673 -11.48 -2.37 -17.55
C GLU A 673 -11.66 -1.09 -18.36
N LYS A 674 -12.74 -1.04 -19.12
CA LYS A 674 -13.12 0.14 -19.88
C LYS A 674 -14.02 1.07 -19.06
N LYS A 675 -13.96 2.38 -19.35
CA LYS A 675 -14.81 3.42 -18.76
C LYS A 675 -15.63 4.12 -19.81
N GLY A 676 -16.87 4.48 -19.44
CA GLY A 676 -17.81 5.17 -20.34
C GLY A 676 -19.17 4.51 -20.41
N LEU A 677 -19.88 4.75 -21.50
CA LEU A 677 -21.14 4.04 -21.83
C LEU A 677 -20.79 2.82 -22.70
N LEU A 678 -20.62 1.67 -22.08
CA LEU A 678 -20.08 0.47 -22.72
C LEU A 678 -21.14 -0.41 -23.39
N LEU A 679 -22.41 -0.21 -23.02
CA LEU A 679 -23.55 -0.91 -23.61
C LEU A 679 -24.62 0.09 -24.01
N PRO A 680 -25.49 -0.27 -24.97
CA PRO A 680 -26.64 0.55 -25.34
C PRO A 680 -27.53 0.84 -24.14
N VAL A 681 -28.26 1.95 -24.20
CA VAL A 681 -29.33 2.25 -23.28
C VAL A 681 -30.60 1.55 -23.76
N PHE A 682 -31.38 1.02 -22.83
CA PHE A 682 -32.62 0.29 -23.15
C PHE A 682 -33.85 1.07 -22.72
N ASP A 683 -34.91 1.00 -23.55
CA ASP A 683 -36.22 1.61 -23.28
C ASP A 683 -37.11 0.55 -22.62
N GLY A 684 -37.24 0.63 -21.32
CA GLY A 684 -37.88 -0.36 -20.48
C GLY A 684 -36.93 -1.49 -20.05
N GLY A 685 -37.23 -2.00 -18.88
CA GLY A 685 -36.48 -3.09 -18.31
C GLY A 685 -36.77 -3.27 -16.83
N GLU A 686 -36.17 -4.29 -16.26
CA GLU A 686 -36.21 -4.59 -14.83
C GLU A 686 -34.85 -5.07 -14.38
N VAL A 687 -34.35 -4.52 -13.31
CA VAL A 687 -33.13 -4.97 -12.63
C VAL A 687 -33.52 -5.68 -11.35
N GLN A 688 -33.36 -7.00 -11.33
CA GLN A 688 -33.67 -7.81 -10.18
C GLN A 688 -32.41 -8.08 -9.36
N ASN A 689 -32.46 -7.81 -8.05
CA ASN A 689 -31.47 -8.35 -7.13
C ASN A 689 -31.58 -9.89 -7.15
N PHE A 690 -30.55 -10.54 -7.61
CA PHE A 690 -30.51 -11.98 -7.79
C PHE A 690 -29.63 -12.68 -6.76
N ALA A 691 -29.16 -11.96 -5.73
CA ALA A 691 -28.24 -12.45 -4.71
C ALA A 691 -28.86 -13.51 -3.78
N ASP A 692 -30.14 -13.39 -3.43
CA ASP A 692 -30.83 -14.26 -2.48
C ASP A 692 -31.42 -15.51 -3.14
N GLY A 693 -31.75 -16.51 -2.32
CA GLY A 693 -32.51 -17.71 -2.75
C GLY A 693 -31.72 -18.69 -3.62
N TRP A 694 -30.43 -18.73 -3.50
CA TRP A 694 -29.58 -19.72 -4.12
C TRP A 694 -29.54 -21.02 -3.31
N HIS A 695 -29.47 -22.15 -3.99
CA HIS A 695 -29.25 -23.45 -3.40
C HIS A 695 -27.82 -23.89 -3.71
N PHE A 696 -27.04 -24.23 -2.66
CA PHE A 696 -25.63 -24.58 -2.74
C PHE A 696 -25.39 -26.05 -2.49
N LEU A 697 -24.47 -26.64 -3.26
CA LEU A 697 -24.01 -28.02 -3.09
C LEU A 697 -22.50 -28.07 -3.27
N GLU A 698 -21.80 -28.80 -2.40
CA GLU A 698 -20.39 -29.12 -2.60
C GLU A 698 -20.24 -30.12 -3.75
N ALA A 699 -19.27 -29.86 -4.62
CA ALA A 699 -18.93 -30.70 -5.76
C ALA A 699 -17.54 -31.30 -5.56
N ALA A 700 -17.35 -32.56 -5.99
CA ALA A 700 -16.05 -33.23 -5.88
C ALA A 700 -15.03 -32.68 -6.89
N GLY A 701 -15.51 -32.19 -8.04
CA GLY A 701 -14.65 -31.65 -9.08
C GLY A 701 -15.38 -30.97 -10.22
N PRO A 702 -14.66 -30.48 -11.23
CA PRO A 702 -15.24 -29.73 -12.36
C PRO A 702 -16.23 -30.52 -13.22
N LEU A 703 -16.09 -31.81 -13.26
CA LEU A 703 -17.00 -32.68 -14.05
C LEU A 703 -18.42 -32.74 -13.49
N ASP A 704 -18.55 -32.48 -12.16
CA ASP A 704 -19.86 -32.51 -11.51
C ASP A 704 -20.75 -31.35 -11.96
N PHE A 705 -20.19 -30.30 -12.51
CA PHE A 705 -20.96 -29.15 -12.96
C PHE A 705 -21.98 -29.48 -14.06
N GLN A 706 -21.62 -30.33 -15.00
CA GLN A 706 -22.53 -30.75 -16.05
C GLN A 706 -23.76 -31.48 -15.49
N ILE A 707 -23.54 -32.28 -14.44
CA ILE A 707 -24.60 -33.01 -13.76
C ILE A 707 -25.47 -32.06 -12.95
N PHE A 708 -24.81 -31.23 -12.11
CA PHE A 708 -25.52 -30.39 -11.17
C PHE A 708 -26.22 -29.18 -11.82
N SER A 709 -25.76 -28.72 -12.98
CA SER A 709 -26.41 -27.65 -13.74
C SER A 709 -27.68 -28.10 -14.48
N ALA A 710 -27.91 -29.40 -14.68
CA ALA A 710 -29.06 -29.91 -15.38
C ALA A 710 -30.38 -29.59 -14.66
N PRO A 711 -31.41 -29.08 -15.36
CA PRO A 711 -32.72 -28.75 -14.77
C PRO A 711 -33.38 -29.91 -14.03
N THR A 712 -33.14 -31.12 -14.50
CA THR A 712 -33.72 -32.39 -13.98
C THR A 712 -32.98 -32.89 -12.72
N PHE A 713 -31.85 -32.33 -12.38
CA PHE A 713 -31.10 -32.77 -11.21
C PHE A 713 -31.85 -32.44 -9.90
N SER A 714 -32.00 -33.47 -9.05
CA SER A 714 -32.73 -33.34 -7.77
C SER A 714 -32.11 -32.27 -6.86
N GLY A 715 -32.95 -31.39 -6.31
CA GLY A 715 -32.53 -30.40 -5.30
C GLY A 715 -32.38 -30.95 -3.86
N ARG A 716 -32.43 -32.30 -3.68
CA ARG A 716 -32.32 -32.90 -2.35
C ARG A 716 -30.88 -32.76 -1.79
N GLY A 717 -30.74 -32.21 -0.60
CA GLY A 717 -29.45 -32.04 0.05
C GLY A 717 -28.74 -30.73 -0.27
N TRP A 718 -29.38 -29.82 -0.99
CA TRP A 718 -28.85 -28.48 -1.24
C TRP A 718 -29.17 -27.53 -0.08
N GLU A 719 -28.20 -26.69 0.28
CA GLU A 719 -28.38 -25.67 1.31
C GLU A 719 -28.92 -24.38 0.69
N LEU A 720 -29.94 -23.78 1.28
CA LEU A 720 -30.47 -22.48 0.89
C LEU A 720 -29.57 -21.38 1.44
N GLY A 721 -29.23 -20.39 0.60
CA GLY A 721 -28.39 -19.27 0.99
C GLY A 721 -28.47 -18.10 0.03
N ALA A 722 -27.60 -17.12 0.26
CA ALA A 722 -27.48 -15.93 -0.56
C ALA A 722 -26.03 -15.72 -1.04
N LEU A 723 -25.86 -14.96 -2.12
CA LEU A 723 -24.58 -14.38 -2.54
C LEU A 723 -24.53 -12.94 -2.04
N PRO A 724 -23.45 -12.43 -1.45
CA PRO A 724 -22.16 -13.11 -1.26
C PRO A 724 -22.20 -14.09 -0.09
N LYS A 725 -21.82 -15.32 -0.33
CA LYS A 725 -21.55 -16.25 0.77
C LYS A 725 -20.04 -16.37 0.91
N THR A 726 -19.53 -16.02 2.08
CA THR A 726 -18.15 -16.35 2.44
C THR A 726 -18.08 -17.86 2.60
N LEU A 727 -17.49 -18.53 1.62
CA LEU A 727 -17.27 -19.97 1.67
C LEU A 727 -15.90 -20.18 2.30
N GLU A 728 -15.87 -20.62 3.53
CA GLU A 728 -14.63 -20.97 4.25
C GLU A 728 -14.00 -22.26 3.73
N ARG A 729 -14.72 -23.02 2.91
CA ARG A 729 -14.33 -24.35 2.42
C ARG A 729 -13.52 -24.27 1.14
N SER A 730 -12.45 -25.03 1.06
CA SER A 730 -11.49 -25.07 -0.06
C SER A 730 -11.95 -25.90 -1.26
N GLY A 731 -13.20 -26.40 -1.27
CA GLY A 731 -13.75 -27.29 -2.28
C GLY A 731 -14.40 -26.59 -3.48
N TYR A 732 -14.92 -27.38 -4.41
CA TYR A 732 -15.77 -26.87 -5.48
C TYR A 732 -17.21 -26.74 -5.01
N VAL A 733 -17.90 -25.69 -5.51
CA VAL A 733 -19.28 -25.40 -5.14
C VAL A 733 -20.11 -25.18 -6.40
N CYS A 734 -21.29 -25.79 -6.44
CA CYS A 734 -22.34 -25.49 -7.39
C CYS A 734 -23.46 -24.74 -6.69
N ALA A 735 -23.88 -23.59 -7.24
CA ALA A 735 -25.02 -22.83 -6.77
C ALA A 735 -26.09 -22.83 -7.86
N ARG A 736 -27.36 -23.00 -7.48
CA ARG A 736 -28.51 -23.04 -8.43
C ARG A 736 -29.62 -22.14 -7.98
N LYS A 737 -30.24 -21.47 -8.94
CA LYS A 737 -31.44 -20.68 -8.73
C LYS A 737 -32.35 -20.72 -9.94
N LYS A 738 -33.63 -20.64 -9.69
CA LYS A 738 -34.67 -20.62 -10.75
C LYS A 738 -35.08 -19.16 -11.03
N PHE A 739 -35.43 -18.89 -12.29
CA PHE A 739 -35.93 -17.60 -12.74
C PHE A 739 -36.93 -17.73 -13.87
N LYS A 740 -37.77 -16.71 -14.07
CA LYS A 740 -38.71 -16.59 -15.20
C LYS A 740 -38.33 -15.35 -16.01
N VAL A 741 -38.48 -15.49 -17.34
CA VAL A 741 -38.23 -14.36 -18.23
C VAL A 741 -39.58 -13.68 -18.52
N PRO A 742 -39.73 -12.36 -18.28
CA PRO A 742 -40.95 -11.65 -18.67
C PRO A 742 -41.20 -11.64 -20.17
N ASP A 743 -42.46 -11.77 -20.61
CA ASP A 743 -42.83 -11.83 -22.03
C ASP A 743 -42.40 -10.62 -22.86
N TRP A 744 -42.23 -9.45 -22.20
CA TRP A 744 -41.78 -8.20 -22.82
C TRP A 744 -40.27 -8.11 -22.97
N ALA A 745 -39.48 -8.91 -22.23
CA ALA A 745 -38.04 -8.86 -22.29
C ALA A 745 -37.49 -9.29 -23.66
N LYS A 746 -36.63 -8.46 -24.22
CA LYS A 746 -35.95 -8.71 -25.49
C LYS A 746 -34.55 -9.30 -25.28
N ARG A 747 -33.93 -8.99 -24.17
CA ARG A 747 -32.62 -9.51 -23.77
C ARG A 747 -32.61 -9.81 -22.27
N VAL A 748 -31.81 -10.79 -21.89
CA VAL A 748 -31.56 -11.15 -20.47
C VAL A 748 -30.07 -11.12 -20.24
N ARG A 749 -29.66 -10.47 -19.17
CA ARG A 749 -28.24 -10.38 -18.77
C ARG A 749 -28.09 -10.72 -17.30
N LEU A 750 -27.00 -11.40 -16.98
CA LEU A 750 -26.54 -11.61 -15.62
C LEU A 750 -25.35 -10.69 -15.35
N ASN A 751 -25.47 -9.80 -14.37
CA ASN A 751 -24.35 -9.07 -13.80
C ASN A 751 -23.91 -9.77 -12.52
N LEU A 752 -22.72 -10.34 -12.53
CA LEU A 752 -22.18 -11.08 -11.41
C LEU A 752 -20.83 -10.48 -11.02
N HIS A 753 -20.68 -10.01 -9.79
CA HIS A 753 -19.40 -9.60 -9.25
C HIS A 753 -18.83 -10.72 -8.40
N ALA A 754 -17.86 -11.44 -8.91
CA ALA A 754 -17.24 -12.61 -8.26
C ALA A 754 -15.77 -12.39 -7.85
N GLY A 755 -15.31 -11.16 -7.78
CA GLY A 755 -13.89 -10.85 -7.47
C GLY A 755 -12.95 -11.60 -8.44
N ASP A 756 -11.91 -12.23 -7.91
CA ASP A 756 -10.95 -13.03 -8.70
C ASP A 756 -11.36 -14.52 -8.85
N VAL A 757 -12.56 -14.85 -8.45
CA VAL A 757 -13.04 -16.24 -8.48
C VAL A 757 -13.42 -16.63 -9.91
N ARG A 758 -12.86 -17.75 -10.37
CA ARG A 758 -13.30 -18.32 -11.63
C ARG A 758 -14.69 -18.95 -11.46
N VAL A 759 -15.66 -18.40 -12.19
CA VAL A 759 -17.06 -18.85 -12.18
C VAL A 759 -17.46 -19.33 -13.55
N GLN A 760 -18.04 -20.52 -13.61
CA GLN A 760 -18.77 -21.00 -14.81
C GLN A 760 -20.27 -20.77 -14.60
N VAL A 761 -20.93 -20.25 -15.61
CA VAL A 761 -22.36 -19.97 -15.61
C VAL A 761 -23.03 -20.89 -16.60
N ALA A 762 -24.01 -21.65 -16.17
CA ALA A 762 -24.84 -22.46 -17.04
C ALA A 762 -26.31 -22.05 -16.91
N ILE A 763 -27.04 -22.13 -18.04
CA ILE A 763 -28.48 -21.92 -18.10
C ILE A 763 -29.10 -23.20 -18.64
N ASN A 764 -30.05 -23.77 -17.91
CA ASN A 764 -30.75 -25.01 -18.26
C ASN A 764 -29.80 -26.18 -18.59
N GLY A 765 -28.64 -26.24 -17.96
CA GLY A 765 -27.60 -27.26 -18.15
C GLY A 765 -26.62 -26.98 -19.29
N GLU A 766 -26.77 -25.89 -20.01
CA GLU A 766 -25.87 -25.50 -21.09
C GLU A 766 -24.98 -24.33 -20.62
N LEU A 767 -23.69 -24.40 -20.95
CA LEU A 767 -22.71 -23.39 -20.53
C LEU A 767 -23.00 -22.04 -21.21
N ALA A 768 -23.33 -21.03 -20.44
CA ALA A 768 -23.53 -19.65 -20.91
C ALA A 768 -22.23 -18.88 -20.99
N GLY A 769 -21.27 -19.11 -20.06
CA GLY A 769 -19.99 -18.46 -20.04
C GLY A 769 -19.12 -18.86 -18.87
N THR A 770 -17.87 -18.39 -18.88
CA THR A 770 -16.90 -18.56 -17.79
C THR A 770 -16.25 -17.23 -17.50
N HIS A 771 -16.10 -16.88 -16.22
CA HIS A 771 -15.41 -15.68 -15.77
C HIS A 771 -14.28 -16.02 -14.79
N PRO A 772 -13.11 -15.38 -14.87
CA PRO A 772 -12.60 -14.78 -16.11
C PRO A 772 -12.40 -15.87 -17.17
N ASP A 773 -12.47 -15.49 -18.42
CA ASP A 773 -12.09 -16.42 -19.48
C ASP A 773 -10.56 -16.68 -19.40
N ALA A 774 -10.09 -17.67 -20.17
CA ALA A 774 -8.66 -18.03 -20.19
C ALA A 774 -7.74 -16.90 -20.70
N ARG A 775 -8.29 -15.80 -21.17
CA ARG A 775 -7.60 -14.62 -21.72
C ARG A 775 -7.74 -13.38 -20.82
N GLY A 776 -8.36 -13.52 -19.62
CA GLY A 776 -8.58 -12.41 -18.71
C GLY A 776 -9.67 -11.42 -19.14
N ALA A 777 -10.76 -11.94 -19.74
CA ALA A 777 -11.89 -11.08 -20.14
C ALA A 777 -12.48 -10.32 -18.96
N GLN A 778 -12.65 -9.02 -19.18
CA GLN A 778 -12.84 -7.97 -18.19
C GLN A 778 -14.26 -7.84 -17.63
N PHE A 779 -15.24 -8.61 -18.15
CA PHE A 779 -16.65 -8.44 -17.79
C PHE A 779 -17.23 -9.70 -17.16
N GLN A 780 -17.80 -9.51 -15.98
CA GLN A 780 -18.61 -10.50 -15.29
C GLN A 780 -20.08 -10.41 -15.71
N GLU A 781 -20.29 -9.93 -16.92
CA GLU A 781 -21.62 -9.77 -17.50
C GLU A 781 -21.83 -10.82 -18.56
N PHE A 782 -22.84 -11.64 -18.33
CA PHE A 782 -23.20 -12.70 -19.24
C PHE A 782 -24.50 -12.33 -19.96
N GLU A 783 -24.45 -12.13 -21.28
CA GLU A 783 -25.68 -12.10 -22.08
C GLU A 783 -26.21 -13.54 -22.20
N ILE A 784 -27.39 -13.76 -21.66
CA ILE A 784 -28.07 -15.03 -21.77
C ILE A 784 -28.72 -15.10 -23.16
N THR A 785 -28.10 -15.83 -24.07
CA THR A 785 -28.56 -15.92 -25.44
C THR A 785 -29.91 -16.65 -25.52
N PRO A 786 -30.82 -16.26 -26.45
CA PRO A 786 -32.18 -16.79 -26.49
C PRO A 786 -32.27 -18.30 -26.57
N HIS A 787 -31.32 -19.00 -27.21
CA HIS A 787 -31.36 -20.48 -27.32
C HIS A 787 -31.17 -21.20 -25.96
N LEU A 788 -30.57 -20.53 -24.96
CA LEU A 788 -30.43 -21.06 -23.61
C LEU A 788 -31.74 -20.98 -22.80
N ILE A 789 -32.66 -20.13 -23.21
CA ILE A 789 -33.99 -19.99 -22.62
C ILE A 789 -34.93 -20.94 -23.33
N LYS A 790 -35.25 -22.08 -22.73
CA LYS A 790 -36.05 -23.13 -23.36
C LYS A 790 -37.51 -22.71 -23.60
N ASP A 791 -38.11 -22.03 -22.65
CA ASP A 791 -39.44 -21.45 -22.75
C ASP A 791 -39.49 -20.17 -21.91
N PRO A 792 -39.76 -19.00 -22.47
CA PRO A 792 -39.91 -17.78 -21.72
C PRO A 792 -40.92 -17.84 -20.57
N LYS A 793 -42.00 -18.66 -20.75
CA LYS A 793 -43.06 -18.83 -19.73
C LYS A 793 -42.73 -19.86 -18.66
N ALA A 794 -41.77 -20.73 -18.91
CA ALA A 794 -41.36 -21.77 -17.97
C ALA A 794 -40.31 -21.24 -16.99
N GLU A 795 -40.12 -21.99 -15.91
CA GLU A 795 -38.97 -21.75 -15.02
C GLU A 795 -37.67 -22.19 -15.69
N ASN A 796 -36.72 -21.27 -15.79
CA ASN A 796 -35.38 -21.55 -16.24
C ASN A 796 -34.46 -21.74 -15.00
N THR A 797 -33.43 -22.58 -15.14
CA THR A 797 -32.46 -22.84 -14.08
C THR A 797 -31.14 -22.21 -14.44
N MET A 798 -30.63 -21.36 -13.55
CA MET A 798 -29.25 -20.84 -13.58
C MET A 798 -28.40 -21.65 -12.62
N ALA A 799 -27.22 -22.04 -13.04
CA ALA A 799 -26.23 -22.69 -12.21
C ALA A 799 -24.89 -21.94 -12.29
N LEU A 800 -24.27 -21.73 -11.14
CA LEU A 800 -22.90 -21.17 -10.98
C LEU A 800 -22.01 -22.28 -10.44
N PHE A 801 -20.79 -22.38 -10.96
CA PHE A 801 -19.79 -23.31 -10.47
C PHE A 801 -18.47 -22.57 -10.23
N PHE A 802 -17.92 -22.71 -9.02
CA PHE A 802 -16.72 -22.02 -8.60
C PHE A 802 -15.95 -22.82 -7.54
N LYS A 803 -14.68 -22.45 -7.30
CA LYS A 803 -13.83 -23.04 -6.25
C LYS A 803 -13.68 -22.05 -5.10
N GLY A 804 -13.97 -22.49 -3.87
CA GLY A 804 -13.73 -21.72 -2.65
C GLY A 804 -12.30 -21.90 -2.10
N PRO A 805 -11.89 -21.14 -1.07
CA PRO A 805 -12.67 -20.10 -0.38
C PRO A 805 -12.83 -18.85 -1.25
N THR A 806 -13.98 -18.23 -1.20
CA THR A 806 -14.27 -17.05 -2.00
C THR A 806 -14.47 -15.84 -1.11
N ARG A 807 -13.66 -14.82 -1.33
CA ARG A 807 -13.99 -13.44 -0.95
C ARG A 807 -14.49 -12.78 -2.23
N GLY A 808 -15.72 -12.22 -2.23
CA GLY A 808 -16.07 -11.29 -3.28
C GLY A 808 -17.18 -11.64 -4.24
N PHE A 809 -18.12 -12.55 -3.90
CA PHE A 809 -19.43 -12.44 -4.53
C PHE A 809 -20.18 -11.28 -3.92
N GLU A 810 -20.08 -10.10 -4.49
CA GLU A 810 -20.60 -8.88 -3.85
C GLU A 810 -21.96 -8.48 -4.35
N HIS A 811 -22.25 -8.70 -5.62
CA HIS A 811 -23.61 -8.61 -6.12
C HIS A 811 -23.88 -9.59 -7.23
N CYS A 812 -25.15 -9.93 -7.37
CA CYS A 812 -25.68 -10.72 -8.45
C CYS A 812 -27.00 -10.08 -8.86
N GLU A 813 -27.09 -9.60 -10.10
CA GLU A 813 -28.28 -8.96 -10.66
C GLU A 813 -28.68 -9.67 -11.95
N LEU A 814 -29.97 -9.87 -12.12
CA LEU A 814 -30.53 -10.36 -13.38
C LEU A 814 -31.31 -9.21 -14.02
N LEU A 815 -30.87 -8.83 -15.22
CA LEU A 815 -31.47 -7.74 -15.98
C LEU A 815 -32.34 -8.29 -17.10
N PHE A 816 -33.60 -7.87 -17.10
CA PHE A 816 -34.51 -8.06 -18.21
C PHE A 816 -34.61 -6.75 -18.97
N LEU A 817 -34.22 -6.73 -20.22
CA LEU A 817 -34.06 -5.50 -20.99
C LEU A 817 -35.09 -5.44 -22.11
N GLY A 818 -35.71 -4.28 -22.25
CA GLY A 818 -36.60 -3.94 -23.37
C GLY A 818 -35.86 -3.74 -24.69
N PRO A 819 -36.43 -3.04 -25.66
CA PRO A 819 -35.74 -2.68 -26.88
C PRO A 819 -34.62 -1.65 -26.62
N GLU A 820 -33.63 -1.68 -27.47
CA GLU A 820 -32.56 -0.68 -27.43
C GLU A 820 -33.12 0.71 -27.78
N LEU A 821 -32.73 1.72 -27.00
CA LEU A 821 -33.10 3.12 -27.24
C LEU A 821 -32.38 3.64 -28.49
N LYS A 822 -33.13 3.95 -29.52
CA LYS A 822 -32.57 4.59 -30.73
C LYS A 822 -32.28 6.05 -30.44
N ALA A 823 -31.04 6.37 -30.18
CA ALA A 823 -30.57 7.72 -29.85
C ALA A 823 -29.35 8.09 -30.67
N GLU A 824 -29.26 9.36 -31.04
CA GLU A 824 -27.99 9.98 -31.42
C GLU A 824 -27.23 10.31 -30.15
N ILE A 825 -25.96 9.91 -30.07
CA ILE A 825 -25.14 10.12 -28.88
C ILE A 825 -23.91 10.94 -29.25
N ASP A 826 -23.77 12.07 -28.60
CA ASP A 826 -22.60 12.95 -28.70
C ASP A 826 -21.95 13.08 -27.30
N ALA A 827 -20.67 13.41 -27.30
CA ALA A 827 -19.97 13.76 -26.06
C ALA A 827 -19.02 14.94 -26.26
N CYS A 828 -18.68 15.61 -25.17
CA CYS A 828 -17.63 16.60 -25.13
C CYS A 828 -16.85 16.47 -23.81
N PRO A 829 -15.61 17.02 -23.73
CA PRO A 829 -14.87 17.03 -22.49
C PRO A 829 -15.72 17.58 -21.35
N GLY A 830 -15.61 16.97 -20.16
CA GLY A 830 -16.51 17.26 -19.05
C GLY A 830 -16.36 18.66 -18.50
N TYR A 831 -17.17 18.95 -17.53
CA TYR A 831 -17.23 20.20 -16.80
C TYR A 831 -15.86 20.45 -16.14
N TYR A 832 -15.17 21.50 -16.57
CA TYR A 832 -13.81 21.88 -16.13
C TYR A 832 -12.76 20.75 -16.24
N ALA A 833 -12.85 19.93 -17.28
CA ALA A 833 -12.00 18.75 -17.42
C ALA A 833 -10.54 19.06 -17.76
N ALA A 834 -10.26 20.22 -18.37
CA ALA A 834 -8.91 20.61 -18.77
C ALA A 834 -8.16 21.39 -17.67
N ASP A 835 -8.88 22.22 -16.92
CA ASP A 835 -8.33 23.05 -15.84
C ASP A 835 -9.45 23.45 -14.87
N GLU A 836 -9.48 22.81 -13.72
CA GLU A 836 -10.45 23.13 -12.66
C GLU A 836 -10.31 24.57 -12.15
N THR A 837 -9.16 25.20 -12.35
CA THR A 837 -8.99 26.64 -12.05
C THR A 837 -9.89 27.52 -12.90
N GLU A 838 -10.38 27.03 -14.05
CA GLU A 838 -11.40 27.74 -14.82
C GLU A 838 -12.71 27.89 -14.05
N ALA A 839 -13.05 26.92 -13.18
CA ALA A 839 -14.21 27.05 -12.30
C ALA A 839 -14.08 28.30 -11.41
N LEU A 840 -12.89 28.57 -10.88
CA LEU A 840 -12.63 29.73 -10.03
C LEU A 840 -12.80 31.07 -10.76
N LYS A 841 -12.66 31.06 -12.09
CA LYS A 841 -12.84 32.24 -12.95
C LYS A 841 -14.31 32.47 -13.35
N ASP A 842 -15.21 31.53 -13.04
CA ASP A 842 -16.62 31.68 -13.37
C ASP A 842 -17.25 32.88 -12.65
N LYS A 843 -18.11 33.60 -13.35
CA LYS A 843 -18.82 34.77 -12.82
C LYS A 843 -20.18 34.41 -12.20
N ASN A 844 -20.62 33.15 -12.35
CA ASN A 844 -21.95 32.69 -11.91
C ASN A 844 -21.98 32.07 -10.52
N TRP A 845 -20.98 32.34 -9.69
CA TRP A 845 -20.95 31.87 -8.31
C TRP A 845 -22.07 32.52 -7.51
N ALA A 846 -23.05 31.73 -7.07
CA ALA A 846 -24.12 32.17 -6.16
C ALA A 846 -23.62 32.20 -4.71
N LYS A 847 -24.06 33.16 -3.91
CA LYS A 847 -23.66 33.24 -2.50
C LYS A 847 -24.38 32.21 -1.62
N THR A 848 -25.55 31.76 -2.03
CA THR A 848 -26.36 30.76 -1.33
C THR A 848 -27.14 29.92 -2.34
N GLY A 849 -27.42 28.67 -2.04
CA GLY A 849 -28.20 27.77 -2.88
C GLY A 849 -28.54 26.48 -2.16
N LYS A 850 -29.32 25.62 -2.83
CA LYS A 850 -29.70 24.28 -2.36
C LYS A 850 -29.46 23.23 -3.42
N GLY A 851 -28.41 23.41 -4.23
CA GLY A 851 -28.02 22.48 -5.29
C GLY A 851 -27.73 21.09 -4.74
N ARG A 852 -28.08 20.07 -5.51
CA ARG A 852 -27.82 18.68 -5.15
C ARG A 852 -26.53 18.16 -5.77
N TRP A 853 -26.06 18.83 -6.83
CA TRP A 853 -24.88 18.50 -7.61
C TRP A 853 -24.20 19.79 -8.08
N GLY A 854 -22.89 19.88 -8.00
CA GLY A 854 -22.16 21.06 -8.44
C GLY A 854 -20.90 21.35 -7.65
N PHE A 855 -20.35 22.55 -7.81
CA PHE A 855 -19.14 22.97 -7.11
C PHE A 855 -19.46 23.87 -5.93
N TRP A 856 -18.73 23.64 -4.85
CA TRP A 856 -18.66 24.54 -3.70
C TRP A 856 -17.27 25.13 -3.59
N ARG A 857 -17.20 26.43 -3.34
CA ARG A 857 -15.95 27.15 -3.09
C ARG A 857 -15.93 27.69 -1.67
N ALA A 858 -14.81 27.50 -1.00
CA ALA A 858 -14.54 28.09 0.28
C ALA A 858 -13.15 28.70 0.35
N GLN A 859 -12.94 29.63 1.28
CA GLN A 859 -11.67 30.31 1.48
C GLN A 859 -11.22 30.23 2.93
N PHE A 860 -9.93 30.07 3.15
CA PHE A 860 -9.33 30.12 4.49
C PHE A 860 -7.95 30.76 4.47
N LYS A 861 -7.52 31.27 5.62
CA LYS A 861 -6.18 31.86 5.80
C LYS A 861 -5.24 30.89 6.49
N THR A 862 -4.03 30.81 6.01
CA THR A 862 -2.99 29.96 6.61
C THR A 862 -2.29 30.72 7.75
N PRO A 863 -2.05 30.11 8.92
CA PRO A 863 -1.14 30.64 9.91
C PRO A 863 0.30 30.64 9.39
N PRO A 864 1.26 31.30 10.07
CA PRO A 864 2.67 31.25 9.67
C PRO A 864 3.19 29.80 9.58
N LEU A 865 3.55 29.34 8.38
CA LEU A 865 3.90 27.93 8.10
C LEU A 865 5.22 27.47 8.76
N LYS A 866 6.09 28.40 9.19
CA LYS A 866 7.35 28.02 9.84
C LYS A 866 7.16 27.15 11.10
N ASP A 867 6.02 27.31 11.77
CA ASP A 867 5.69 26.62 13.02
C ASP A 867 4.70 25.47 12.82
N VAL A 868 4.32 25.16 11.56
CA VAL A 868 3.36 24.10 11.21
C VAL A 868 4.09 22.86 10.75
N ALA A 869 3.73 21.71 11.32
CA ALA A 869 4.20 20.39 10.92
C ALA A 869 3.29 19.76 9.88
N ALA A 870 1.97 19.89 10.05
CA ALA A 870 0.98 19.30 9.16
C ALA A 870 -0.31 20.12 9.11
N ALA A 871 -1.05 20.02 8.02
CA ALA A 871 -2.38 20.61 7.86
C ALA A 871 -3.36 19.52 7.41
N VAL A 872 -4.51 19.43 8.07
CA VAL A 872 -5.53 18.42 7.84
C VAL A 872 -6.86 19.09 7.57
N LEU A 873 -7.46 18.81 6.41
CA LEU A 873 -8.78 19.26 6.01
C LEU A 873 -9.84 18.30 6.54
N THR A 874 -10.82 18.80 7.23
CA THR A 874 -12.00 18.07 7.68
C THR A 874 -13.24 18.63 7.00
N LEU A 875 -14.03 17.73 6.43
CA LEU A 875 -15.23 18.02 5.66
C LEU A 875 -16.43 17.26 6.28
N PRO A 876 -17.10 17.76 7.30
CA PRO A 876 -18.30 17.11 7.84
C PRO A 876 -19.47 17.25 6.87
N LYS A 877 -20.30 16.21 6.75
CA LYS A 877 -21.55 16.20 5.95
C LYS A 877 -21.35 16.20 4.42
N HIS A 878 -20.25 15.64 3.93
CA HIS A 878 -20.04 15.43 2.50
C HIS A 878 -20.67 14.15 2.00
N GLY A 879 -20.98 14.16 0.70
CA GLY A 879 -21.28 12.98 -0.08
C GLY A 879 -20.02 12.40 -0.73
N ARG A 880 -19.95 12.53 -2.04
CA ARG A 880 -18.85 12.02 -2.87
C ARG A 880 -18.50 13.04 -3.94
N GLY A 881 -17.21 13.09 -4.29
CA GLY A 881 -16.74 13.99 -5.32
C GLY A 881 -15.24 14.14 -5.38
N VAL A 882 -14.77 15.32 -5.77
CA VAL A 882 -13.36 15.65 -5.96
C VAL A 882 -13.01 16.98 -5.30
N LEU A 883 -11.77 17.09 -4.84
CA LEU A 883 -11.27 18.23 -4.09
C LEU A 883 -10.07 18.87 -4.77
N TRP A 884 -10.01 20.22 -4.74
CA TRP A 884 -8.85 20.98 -5.20
C TRP A 884 -8.48 22.05 -4.17
N LEU A 885 -7.18 22.22 -3.97
CA LEU A 885 -6.60 23.29 -3.17
C LEU A 885 -5.75 24.19 -4.06
N ASN A 886 -6.12 25.47 -4.18
CA ASN A 886 -5.38 26.46 -4.98
C ASN A 886 -5.12 26.02 -6.44
N GLY A 887 -5.99 25.16 -7.00
CA GLY A 887 -5.89 24.57 -8.34
C GLY A 887 -5.20 23.21 -8.40
N HIS A 888 -4.63 22.71 -7.31
CA HIS A 888 -4.06 21.37 -7.25
C HIS A 888 -5.14 20.34 -6.90
N ASN A 889 -5.28 19.28 -7.68
CA ASN A 889 -6.24 18.21 -7.42
C ASN A 889 -5.76 17.34 -6.26
N LEU A 890 -6.45 17.43 -5.12
CA LEU A 890 -6.17 16.62 -3.92
C LEU A 890 -6.63 15.17 -4.08
N GLY A 891 -7.63 14.93 -4.91
CA GLY A 891 -8.21 13.60 -5.11
C GLY A 891 -9.69 13.51 -4.78
N LYS A 892 -10.18 12.28 -4.67
CA LYS A 892 -11.59 11.95 -4.48
C LYS A 892 -11.95 11.86 -3.01
N HIS A 893 -13.11 12.40 -2.64
CA HIS A 893 -13.66 12.26 -1.29
C HIS A 893 -14.94 11.44 -1.29
N TRP A 894 -15.26 10.85 -0.13
CA TRP A 894 -16.46 10.04 0.10
C TRP A 894 -16.95 10.17 1.55
N LYS A 895 -18.27 10.22 1.79
CA LYS A 895 -18.88 10.41 3.12
C LYS A 895 -18.56 9.30 4.13
N ASP A 896 -18.42 8.06 3.62
CA ASP A 896 -18.10 6.88 4.42
C ASP A 896 -16.57 6.67 4.49
N GLY A 897 -15.84 7.76 4.47
CA GLY A 897 -14.41 7.79 4.37
C GLY A 897 -13.67 7.22 5.56
N VAL A 898 -12.41 7.03 5.29
CA VAL A 898 -11.42 6.56 6.23
C VAL A 898 -10.72 7.75 6.84
N GLY A 899 -10.61 7.73 8.16
CA GLY A 899 -9.87 8.73 8.92
C GLY A 899 -10.63 10.05 9.12
N GLU A 900 -10.12 10.83 10.05
CA GLU A 900 -10.77 12.07 10.51
C GLU A 900 -10.41 13.29 9.65
N GLY A 901 -9.75 13.12 8.50
CA GLY A 901 -9.38 14.23 7.65
C GLY A 901 -8.40 13.89 6.54
N MET A 902 -8.19 14.83 5.62
CA MET A 902 -7.29 14.70 4.48
C MET A 902 -6.10 15.61 4.65
N LYS A 903 -4.90 15.10 4.42
CA LYS A 903 -3.68 15.91 4.43
C LYS A 903 -3.74 16.98 3.36
N LEU A 904 -3.39 18.21 3.73
CA LEU A 904 -3.08 19.29 2.80
C LEU A 904 -1.56 19.46 2.69
N PRO A 905 -0.97 19.31 1.49
CA PRO A 905 0.45 19.59 1.30
C PRO A 905 0.80 21.03 1.70
N LEU A 906 1.74 21.19 2.62
CA LEU A 906 2.14 22.54 3.11
C LEU A 906 2.69 23.41 1.99
N SER A 907 3.35 22.82 0.99
CA SER A 907 3.89 23.51 -0.19
C SER A 907 2.79 24.06 -1.13
N TRP A 908 1.57 23.54 -1.07
CA TRP A 908 0.44 24.02 -1.85
C TRP A 908 -0.33 25.16 -1.19
N LEU A 909 -0.10 25.36 0.12
CA LEU A 909 -0.75 26.41 0.90
C LEU A 909 -0.18 27.80 0.56
N LYS A 910 -1.09 28.77 0.51
CA LYS A 910 -0.84 30.21 0.31
C LYS A 910 -1.31 30.97 1.56
N PRO A 911 -0.96 32.26 1.72
CA PRO A 911 -1.53 33.07 2.82
C PRO A 911 -3.05 33.12 2.81
N ALA A 912 -3.67 33.11 1.62
CA ALA A 912 -5.11 32.94 1.41
C ALA A 912 -5.31 31.78 0.43
N ASN A 913 -6.18 30.85 0.76
CA ASN A 913 -6.39 29.63 0.01
C ASN A 913 -7.81 29.54 -0.53
N ASP A 914 -7.93 29.02 -1.74
CA ASP A 914 -9.17 28.59 -2.34
C ASP A 914 -9.30 27.05 -2.25
N LEU A 915 -10.35 26.58 -1.59
CA LEU A 915 -10.79 25.19 -1.57
C LEU A 915 -11.96 25.06 -2.55
N LEU A 916 -11.84 24.18 -3.51
CA LEU A 916 -12.90 23.86 -4.46
C LEU A 916 -13.33 22.42 -4.25
N VAL A 917 -14.63 22.18 -4.13
CA VAL A 917 -15.22 20.86 -3.92
C VAL A 917 -16.27 20.61 -4.99
N LEU A 918 -16.10 19.57 -5.79
CA LEU A 918 -17.19 18.98 -6.56
C LEU A 918 -17.97 18.05 -5.63
N GLU A 919 -19.27 18.28 -5.50
CA GLU A 919 -20.16 17.44 -4.72
C GLU A 919 -21.18 16.77 -5.65
N GLU A 920 -21.28 15.45 -5.56
CA GLU A 920 -22.08 14.67 -6.50
C GLU A 920 -23.24 13.90 -5.84
N GLU A 921 -23.30 13.79 -4.52
CA GLU A 921 -24.28 12.90 -3.86
C GLU A 921 -25.11 13.56 -2.74
N ALA A 922 -24.52 14.26 -1.81
CA ALA A 922 -25.17 14.67 -0.55
C ALA A 922 -25.73 16.11 -0.56
N GLY A 923 -25.59 16.80 -1.67
CA GLY A 923 -25.83 18.24 -1.75
C GLY A 923 -24.59 19.06 -1.37
N LEU A 924 -24.67 20.36 -1.60
CA LEU A 924 -23.49 21.22 -1.48
C LEU A 924 -23.08 21.38 -0.02
N PRO A 925 -21.81 21.16 0.30
CA PRO A 925 -21.31 21.22 1.67
C PRO A 925 -21.33 22.66 2.19
N HIS A 926 -21.59 22.80 3.47
CA HIS A 926 -21.65 24.09 4.13
C HIS A 926 -20.52 24.33 5.12
N GLU A 927 -19.74 23.30 5.44
CA GLU A 927 -18.72 23.38 6.49
C GLU A 927 -17.44 22.68 6.08
N ALA A 928 -16.33 23.38 6.23
CA ALA A 928 -14.98 22.80 6.15
C ALA A 928 -14.11 23.46 7.20
N SER A 929 -13.17 22.73 7.75
CA SER A 929 -12.14 23.27 8.63
C SER A 929 -10.79 22.68 8.33
N VAL A 930 -9.75 23.48 8.57
CA VAL A 930 -8.36 23.04 8.45
C VAL A 930 -7.70 23.09 9.83
N THR A 931 -7.25 21.94 10.28
CA THR A 931 -6.48 21.81 11.52
C THR A 931 -5.00 21.88 11.18
N PHE A 932 -4.32 22.91 11.70
CA PHE A 932 -2.88 23.08 11.58
C PHE A 932 -2.21 22.51 12.82
N HIS A 933 -1.47 21.43 12.65
CA HIS A 933 -0.69 20.81 13.71
C HIS A 933 0.66 21.50 13.80
N PRO A 934 1.02 22.03 14.96
CA PRO A 934 2.31 22.71 15.14
C PRO A 934 3.46 21.71 15.20
N LYS A 935 4.67 22.21 14.94
CA LYS A 935 5.89 21.45 15.16
C LYS A 935 6.09 21.22 16.66
N PHE A 936 6.66 20.10 17.04
CA PHE A 936 7.09 19.86 18.41
C PHE A 936 8.16 20.85 18.85
N ASN A 937 8.23 21.10 20.17
CA ASN A 937 9.26 21.95 20.74
C ASN A 937 10.65 21.42 20.42
N GLU A 938 11.54 22.30 20.04
CA GLU A 938 12.96 22.01 19.85
C GLU A 938 13.72 22.46 21.10
N GLU A 939 14.52 21.57 21.66
CA GLU A 939 15.39 21.85 22.81
C GLU A 939 16.84 21.67 22.40
N LYS A 940 17.72 22.48 23.03
CA LYS A 940 19.15 22.37 22.79
C LYS A 940 19.69 21.09 23.40
N LEU A 941 20.54 20.37 22.66
CA LEU A 941 21.21 19.20 23.22
C LEU A 941 22.10 19.59 24.42
N PRO A 942 22.08 18.81 25.50
CA PRO A 942 22.93 19.04 26.66
C PRO A 942 24.41 18.88 26.32
#